data_7d5b058d6b42f14677df9c1d9a25901b
#
_entry.id   7d5b058d6b42f14677df9c1d9a25901b
#
_cell.length_a   1.000
_cell.length_b   1.000
_cell.length_c   1.000
_cell.angle_alpha   90.00
_cell.angle_beta   90.00
_cell.angle_gamma   90.00
#
_symmetry.space_group_name_H-M   'P 1'
#
loop_
_entity.id
_entity.type
_entity.pdbx_description
1 polymer ?
#
loop_
_entity_poly.entity_id
_entity_poly.type
_entity_poly.pdbx_seq_one_letter_code
_entity_poly.pdbx_strand_id
1 'polypeptide(L)'
;MVNLTINEEKLKVAEGTTVLEAAKQAGINIPTMCHHPELTPYGACRLCLVEVGRNGRSAVTTSCNCIAEEGMRIQTDTPAVLQDRRIMADLLLSRCPEVPAVQRMAASLGVAKPSFATDEQGEDCILCGLCVRACDEKAQKHVLGFVGRGPDRQVTTAFNVRSEVCDTCNQCIEYCPTGAITRLEAPKIGERLTALSKRWKWARQAVQYAALLLFLVLIYFTLRGTLLPETGNINNIFSRLNPLQAVMSMIASRQVLLSYWPALLTIAVTLLVGRVWCGWICPLGGVLEQYGPKGRKFKWQGLRRAKYVILFVVLVMALFGSLAFMYFEPITIFVRGLTAIFNPLLTYLALEKKKDFVLPGITWWTIAIPLVLVLGLNLIERRFWCRYLCPLGALVGLGSKFSWIKRLVNQKSCVKCGDCAKACPMGAISDERDFTSDPAECIMCMDCAVPCPKRAISFERGKLGGWNYEFDPTRREALATLGLSAFAMAPLMLNLGMVKEAKKSVLRPPGAQGEDFLAKCIRCDQCLVMCPKHALQPAGLEAGWDALWTPVLDPFKGGCAYECNLCGQVCPSGAIPPLTLPEKRKAVIGIAQVNFDTCARCMACLEQCPYQCFEKVEVEGVRGVYPTLKANSGCVGCGICVEVCPKQDKLAIVVYPVDHVPPQKYTTHPAS
;
A
#
# COMPACT_ATOMS: atom_id res chain seq x y z
N MET A 1 -12.70 33.71 -46.80
CA MET A 1 -13.99 33.96 -46.14
C MET A 1 -15.03 34.00 -47.25
N VAL A 2 -16.11 33.26 -47.08
CA VAL A 2 -17.20 33.07 -48.05
C VAL A 2 -18.48 33.64 -47.44
N ASN A 3 -19.24 34.41 -48.21
CA ASN A 3 -20.53 35.00 -47.83
C ASN A 3 -21.66 34.09 -48.35
N LEU A 4 -22.55 33.69 -47.49
CA LEU A 4 -23.75 32.88 -47.80
C LEU A 4 -24.94 33.35 -46.99
N THR A 5 -26.12 32.91 -47.39
CA THR A 5 -27.37 33.23 -46.67
C THR A 5 -28.07 31.93 -46.30
N ILE A 6 -28.38 31.74 -44.98
CA ILE A 6 -29.15 30.60 -44.48
C ILE A 6 -30.43 31.13 -43.87
N ASN A 7 -31.62 30.72 -44.35
CA ASN A 7 -32.91 31.15 -43.87
C ASN A 7 -33.01 32.70 -43.73
N GLU A 8 -32.52 33.43 -44.75
CA GLU A 8 -32.45 34.89 -44.79
C GLU A 8 -31.34 35.55 -43.94
N GLU A 9 -30.66 34.82 -43.04
CA GLU A 9 -29.51 35.32 -42.29
C GLU A 9 -28.23 35.30 -43.15
N LYS A 10 -27.58 36.46 -43.25
CA LYS A 10 -26.28 36.59 -43.95
C LYS A 10 -25.13 36.18 -43.05
N LEU A 11 -24.38 35.21 -43.45
CA LEU A 11 -23.25 34.63 -42.72
C LEU A 11 -21.96 34.79 -43.51
N LYS A 12 -20.86 34.93 -42.76
CA LYS A 12 -19.51 34.94 -43.30
C LYS A 12 -18.70 33.86 -42.64
N VAL A 13 -18.33 32.84 -43.40
CA VAL A 13 -17.63 31.65 -42.88
C VAL A 13 -16.26 31.49 -43.55
N ALA A 14 -15.40 30.67 -42.96
CA ALA A 14 -14.11 30.33 -43.57
C ALA A 14 -14.31 29.50 -44.84
N GLU A 15 -13.40 29.63 -45.78
CA GLU A 15 -13.36 28.75 -46.95
C GLU A 15 -13.16 27.31 -46.59
N GLY A 16 -13.88 26.39 -47.19
CA GLY A 16 -13.88 24.95 -46.84
C GLY A 16 -14.87 24.54 -45.74
N THR A 17 -15.57 25.50 -45.08
CA THR A 17 -16.60 25.20 -44.06
C THR A 17 -17.81 24.54 -44.74
N THR A 18 -18.36 23.48 -44.13
CA THR A 18 -19.58 22.85 -44.63
C THR A 18 -20.81 23.67 -44.29
N VAL A 19 -21.88 23.55 -45.10
CA VAL A 19 -23.17 24.18 -44.83
C VAL A 19 -23.73 23.80 -43.45
N LEU A 20 -23.51 22.57 -43.00
CA LEU A 20 -23.92 22.11 -41.67
C LEU A 20 -23.19 22.88 -40.55
N GLU A 21 -21.87 23.09 -40.71
CA GLU A 21 -21.07 23.84 -39.73
C GLU A 21 -21.42 25.32 -39.75
N ALA A 22 -21.66 25.89 -40.93
CA ALA A 22 -22.15 27.25 -41.07
C ALA A 22 -23.49 27.47 -40.39
N ALA A 23 -24.44 26.54 -40.55
CA ALA A 23 -25.74 26.56 -39.87
C ALA A 23 -25.62 26.48 -38.35
N LYS A 24 -24.70 25.61 -37.84
CA LYS A 24 -24.41 25.53 -36.40
C LYS A 24 -23.86 26.84 -35.84
N GLN A 25 -22.97 27.52 -36.57
CA GLN A 25 -22.43 28.83 -36.16
C GLN A 25 -23.53 29.89 -36.05
N ALA A 26 -24.56 29.80 -36.88
CA ALA A 26 -25.75 30.65 -36.83
C ALA A 26 -26.81 30.19 -35.84
N GLY A 27 -26.56 29.14 -35.02
CA GLY A 27 -27.57 28.62 -34.10
C GLY A 27 -28.72 27.83 -34.73
N ILE A 28 -28.62 27.55 -36.05
CA ILE A 28 -29.63 26.80 -36.80
C ILE A 28 -29.39 25.29 -36.65
N ASN A 29 -30.34 24.60 -36.08
CA ASN A 29 -30.21 23.15 -35.84
C ASN A 29 -30.69 22.34 -37.04
N ILE A 30 -29.79 21.65 -37.71
CA ILE A 30 -30.08 20.71 -38.79
C ILE A 30 -29.90 19.26 -38.25
N PRO A 31 -30.92 18.39 -38.35
CA PRO A 31 -30.84 17.05 -37.78
C PRO A 31 -29.81 16.17 -38.47
N THR A 32 -29.03 15.42 -37.70
CA THR A 32 -28.02 14.48 -38.21
C THR A 32 -27.88 13.25 -37.33
N MET A 33 -27.57 12.07 -37.89
CA MET A 33 -27.20 10.85 -37.16
C MET A 33 -25.87 10.23 -37.64
N CYS A 34 -25.34 10.64 -38.81
CA CYS A 34 -24.09 10.09 -39.37
C CYS A 34 -22.93 11.11 -39.37
N HIS A 35 -23.08 12.25 -38.74
CA HIS A 35 -22.08 13.29 -38.67
C HIS A 35 -21.43 13.34 -37.27
N HIS A 36 -20.11 13.45 -37.25
CA HIS A 36 -19.33 13.76 -36.06
C HIS A 36 -18.24 14.79 -36.42
N PRO A 37 -18.00 15.82 -35.58
CA PRO A 37 -17.06 16.90 -35.91
C PRO A 37 -15.61 16.42 -36.15
N GLU A 38 -15.23 15.32 -35.54
CA GLU A 38 -13.88 14.78 -35.65
C GLU A 38 -13.66 13.77 -36.77
N LEU A 39 -14.69 13.46 -37.54
CA LEU A 39 -14.63 12.48 -38.63
C LEU A 39 -15.05 13.11 -39.96
N THR A 40 -14.45 12.65 -41.06
CA THR A 40 -14.80 13.16 -42.39
C THR A 40 -16.30 12.98 -42.69
N PRO A 41 -16.98 13.96 -43.25
CA PRO A 41 -18.41 13.86 -43.57
C PRO A 41 -18.68 12.74 -44.61
N TYR A 42 -19.81 11.99 -44.39
CA TYR A 42 -20.14 10.86 -45.26
C TYR A 42 -21.53 10.99 -45.95
N GLY A 43 -22.46 11.67 -45.29
CA GLY A 43 -23.80 11.92 -45.83
C GLY A 43 -24.73 10.70 -45.94
N ALA A 44 -24.51 9.65 -45.12
CA ALA A 44 -25.24 8.39 -45.24
C ALA A 44 -26.70 8.47 -44.76
N CYS A 45 -27.00 9.12 -43.63
CA CYS A 45 -28.35 9.13 -43.04
C CYS A 45 -29.37 10.03 -43.75
N ARG A 46 -28.91 10.94 -44.60
CA ARG A 46 -29.76 11.87 -45.39
C ARG A 46 -30.73 12.76 -44.58
N LEU A 47 -30.54 12.86 -43.25
CA LEU A 47 -31.37 13.73 -42.41
C LEU A 47 -31.00 15.22 -42.52
N CYS A 48 -29.77 15.52 -42.86
CA CYS A 48 -29.26 16.88 -42.97
C CYS A 48 -29.54 17.56 -44.33
N LEU A 49 -30.62 17.19 -45.00
CA LEU A 49 -31.04 17.77 -46.26
C LEU A 49 -31.34 19.25 -46.09
N VAL A 50 -30.90 20.05 -47.07
CA VAL A 50 -31.19 21.50 -47.23
C VAL A 50 -31.42 21.81 -48.69
N GLU A 51 -32.19 22.84 -48.99
CA GLU A 51 -32.36 23.35 -50.34
C GLU A 51 -31.30 24.44 -50.59
N VAL A 52 -30.46 24.23 -51.59
CA VAL A 52 -29.38 25.14 -51.96
C VAL A 52 -29.69 25.78 -53.31
N GLY A 53 -29.83 27.10 -53.30
CA GLY A 53 -29.99 27.92 -54.51
C GLY A 53 -28.66 28.41 -55.02
N ARG A 54 -28.37 28.10 -56.31
CA ARG A 54 -27.21 28.58 -57.03
C ARG A 54 -27.63 29.04 -58.42
N ASN A 55 -27.21 30.21 -58.79
CA ASN A 55 -27.43 30.74 -60.17
C ASN A 55 -28.89 30.60 -60.73
N GLY A 56 -29.87 30.80 -59.81
CA GLY A 56 -31.29 30.71 -60.20
C GLY A 56 -31.88 29.31 -60.27
N ARG A 57 -31.11 28.27 -59.88
CA ARG A 57 -31.58 26.86 -59.73
C ARG A 57 -31.49 26.48 -58.28
N SER A 58 -32.48 25.76 -57.80
CA SER A 58 -32.44 25.15 -56.44
C SER A 58 -32.36 23.63 -56.54
N ALA A 59 -31.65 23.03 -55.59
CA ALA A 59 -31.54 21.59 -55.46
C ALA A 59 -31.44 21.18 -53.99
N VAL A 60 -32.10 20.08 -53.63
CA VAL A 60 -32.00 19.47 -52.27
C VAL A 60 -30.72 18.67 -52.21
N THR A 61 -29.87 18.97 -51.20
CA THR A 61 -28.60 18.25 -50.94
C THR A 61 -28.34 18.09 -49.49
N THR A 62 -27.35 17.28 -49.12
CA THR A 62 -26.92 17.07 -47.72
C THR A 62 -25.97 18.18 -47.28
N SER A 63 -26.32 18.87 -46.18
CA SER A 63 -25.52 19.97 -45.64
C SER A 63 -24.18 19.55 -45.06
N CYS A 64 -24.06 18.30 -44.56
CA CYS A 64 -22.84 17.84 -43.90
C CYS A 64 -21.63 17.66 -44.81
N ASN A 65 -21.82 17.44 -46.13
CA ASN A 65 -20.77 17.30 -47.15
C ASN A 65 -20.85 18.32 -48.25
N CYS A 66 -21.76 19.31 -48.14
CA CYS A 66 -21.84 20.45 -49.04
C CYS A 66 -20.94 21.58 -48.48
N ILE A 67 -19.91 21.95 -49.23
CA ILE A 67 -19.01 23.06 -48.91
C ILE A 67 -19.73 24.38 -49.20
N ALA A 68 -19.59 25.36 -48.32
CA ALA A 68 -20.11 26.71 -48.51
C ALA A 68 -19.36 27.45 -49.61
N GLU A 69 -20.09 28.04 -50.56
CA GLU A 69 -19.56 28.83 -51.66
C GLU A 69 -20.12 30.26 -51.69
N GLU A 70 -19.42 31.19 -52.32
CA GLU A 70 -19.82 32.59 -52.36
C GLU A 70 -21.19 32.77 -53.01
N GLY A 71 -22.07 33.53 -52.34
CA GLY A 71 -23.42 33.84 -52.85
C GLY A 71 -24.45 32.72 -52.72
N MET A 72 -24.13 31.59 -52.04
CA MET A 72 -25.10 30.51 -51.78
C MET A 72 -26.29 31.01 -51.00
N ARG A 73 -27.51 30.58 -51.39
CA ARG A 73 -28.74 30.78 -50.64
C ARG A 73 -29.24 29.40 -50.18
N ILE A 74 -29.38 29.23 -48.87
CA ILE A 74 -29.72 27.92 -48.25
C ILE A 74 -31.03 28.10 -47.49
N GLN A 75 -31.96 27.17 -47.71
CA GLN A 75 -33.21 27.05 -46.93
C GLN A 75 -33.20 25.72 -46.23
N THR A 76 -33.47 25.73 -44.94
CA THR A 76 -33.40 24.54 -44.07
C THR A 76 -34.75 23.89 -43.80
N ASP A 77 -35.85 24.55 -44.08
CA ASP A 77 -37.23 24.20 -43.63
C ASP A 77 -38.29 24.39 -44.73
N THR A 78 -37.92 24.34 -46.00
CA THR A 78 -38.91 24.32 -47.08
C THR A 78 -39.78 23.07 -47.02
N PRO A 79 -41.04 23.12 -47.51
CA PRO A 79 -41.95 21.97 -47.49
C PRO A 79 -41.30 20.71 -48.12
N ALA A 80 -40.54 20.87 -49.17
CA ALA A 80 -39.82 19.77 -49.84
C ALA A 80 -38.76 19.16 -48.91
N VAL A 81 -37.92 19.99 -48.28
CA VAL A 81 -36.88 19.53 -47.34
C VAL A 81 -37.50 18.82 -46.15
N LEU A 82 -38.59 19.34 -45.59
CA LEU A 82 -39.25 18.73 -44.44
C LEU A 82 -39.89 17.37 -44.81
N GLN A 83 -40.49 17.29 -46.01
CA GLN A 83 -41.06 16.03 -46.50
C GLN A 83 -39.97 14.97 -46.72
N ASP A 84 -38.87 15.35 -47.40
CA ASP A 84 -37.78 14.43 -47.64
C ASP A 84 -37.13 13.92 -46.31
N ARG A 85 -36.96 14.82 -45.34
CA ARG A 85 -36.47 14.42 -44.01
C ARG A 85 -37.40 13.45 -43.30
N ARG A 86 -38.73 13.65 -43.40
CA ARG A 86 -39.73 12.72 -42.82
C ARG A 86 -39.63 11.36 -43.48
N ILE A 87 -39.54 11.29 -44.79
CA ILE A 87 -39.37 10.01 -45.50
C ILE A 87 -38.07 9.30 -45.04
N MET A 88 -36.95 10.02 -44.94
CA MET A 88 -35.70 9.45 -44.48
C MET A 88 -35.77 8.99 -43.01
N ALA A 89 -36.43 9.74 -42.15
CA ALA A 89 -36.66 9.34 -40.73
C ALA A 89 -37.53 8.09 -40.63
N ASP A 90 -38.57 7.99 -41.46
CA ASP A 90 -39.45 6.84 -41.52
C ASP A 90 -38.74 5.55 -41.97
N LEU A 91 -37.91 5.67 -43.03
CA LEU A 91 -37.05 4.56 -43.48
C LEU A 91 -36.07 4.10 -42.40
N LEU A 92 -35.45 5.02 -41.66
CA LEU A 92 -34.55 4.69 -40.55
C LEU A 92 -35.32 4.05 -39.39
N LEU A 93 -36.54 4.55 -39.08
CA LEU A 93 -37.40 3.97 -38.04
C LEU A 93 -37.88 2.58 -38.42
N SER A 94 -38.18 2.35 -39.71
CA SER A 94 -38.61 1.04 -40.23
C SER A 94 -37.47 0.01 -40.16
N ARG A 95 -36.20 0.47 -40.38
CA ARG A 95 -35.03 -0.39 -40.25
C ARG A 95 -34.67 -0.71 -38.80
N CYS A 96 -34.80 0.28 -37.88
CA CYS A 96 -34.38 0.18 -36.47
C CYS A 96 -35.51 0.63 -35.53
N PRO A 97 -36.64 -0.10 -35.48
CA PRO A 97 -37.83 0.34 -34.76
C PRO A 97 -37.66 0.39 -33.24
N GLU A 98 -36.79 -0.44 -32.66
CA GLU A 98 -36.57 -0.57 -31.21
C GLU A 98 -35.45 0.37 -30.70
N VAL A 99 -34.77 1.11 -31.57
CA VAL A 99 -33.63 1.96 -31.17
C VAL A 99 -34.10 3.31 -30.64
N PRO A 100 -33.91 3.66 -29.34
CA PRO A 100 -34.43 4.88 -28.74
C PRO A 100 -33.89 6.17 -29.39
N ALA A 101 -32.66 6.16 -29.92
CA ALA A 101 -32.09 7.30 -30.62
C ALA A 101 -32.79 7.58 -31.95
N VAL A 102 -33.17 6.53 -32.69
CA VAL A 102 -33.92 6.62 -33.95
C VAL A 102 -35.35 7.04 -33.71
N GLN A 103 -36.01 6.46 -32.70
CA GLN A 103 -37.37 6.84 -32.27
C GLN A 103 -37.47 8.34 -31.92
N ARG A 104 -36.54 8.86 -31.11
CA ARG A 104 -36.50 10.28 -30.74
C ARG A 104 -36.29 11.18 -31.97
N MET A 105 -35.39 10.79 -32.89
CA MET A 105 -35.14 11.51 -34.12
C MET A 105 -36.38 11.53 -35.01
N ALA A 106 -37.04 10.40 -35.22
CA ALA A 106 -38.24 10.27 -36.04
C ALA A 106 -39.39 11.09 -35.44
N ALA A 107 -39.60 10.99 -34.12
CA ALA A 107 -40.61 11.81 -33.43
C ALA A 107 -40.39 13.32 -33.58
N SER A 108 -39.14 13.80 -33.52
CA SER A 108 -38.84 15.22 -33.71
C SER A 108 -39.16 15.73 -35.11
N LEU A 109 -39.27 14.83 -36.09
CA LEU A 109 -39.63 15.13 -37.50
C LEU A 109 -41.12 14.80 -37.78
N GLY A 110 -41.88 14.45 -36.77
CA GLY A 110 -43.34 14.16 -36.88
C GLY A 110 -43.66 12.74 -37.34
N VAL A 111 -42.74 11.80 -37.20
CA VAL A 111 -42.93 10.38 -37.55
C VAL A 111 -43.05 9.57 -36.25
N ALA A 112 -44.27 9.18 -35.89
CA ALA A 112 -44.52 8.44 -34.64
C ALA A 112 -44.48 6.93 -34.81
N LYS A 113 -44.75 6.43 -36.00
CA LYS A 113 -44.76 4.97 -36.31
C LYS A 113 -44.17 4.75 -37.70
N PRO A 114 -43.50 3.63 -37.95
CA PRO A 114 -43.00 3.32 -39.30
C PRO A 114 -44.16 3.06 -40.27
N SER A 115 -44.08 3.62 -41.46
CA SER A 115 -45.04 3.39 -42.54
C SER A 115 -44.58 2.30 -43.52
N PHE A 116 -43.30 1.97 -43.51
CA PHE A 116 -42.72 0.87 -44.29
C PHE A 116 -42.69 -0.41 -43.48
N ALA A 117 -42.50 -1.54 -44.17
CA ALA A 117 -42.31 -2.82 -43.49
C ALA A 117 -41.10 -2.76 -42.60
N THR A 118 -41.28 -3.24 -41.36
CA THR A 118 -40.19 -3.31 -40.37
C THR A 118 -39.39 -4.56 -40.57
N ASP A 119 -38.10 -4.48 -40.32
CA ASP A 119 -37.22 -5.67 -40.30
C ASP A 119 -37.50 -6.49 -39.04
N GLU A 120 -38.08 -7.71 -39.23
CA GLU A 120 -38.43 -8.61 -38.12
C GLU A 120 -37.18 -9.11 -37.35
N GLN A 121 -36.01 -9.01 -37.95
CA GLN A 121 -34.75 -9.41 -37.31
C GLN A 121 -34.10 -8.32 -36.48
N GLY A 122 -34.66 -7.11 -36.52
CA GLY A 122 -34.31 -6.03 -35.59
C GLY A 122 -32.85 -5.64 -35.59
N GLU A 123 -32.29 -5.29 -36.75
CA GLU A 123 -30.93 -4.74 -36.78
C GLU A 123 -30.90 -3.33 -36.15
N ASP A 124 -30.10 -3.14 -35.10
CA ASP A 124 -29.92 -1.82 -34.45
C ASP A 124 -29.04 -0.86 -35.29
N CYS A 125 -28.55 -1.29 -36.45
CA CYS A 125 -27.58 -0.56 -37.25
C CYS A 125 -28.24 0.25 -38.39
N ILE A 126 -28.10 1.60 -38.33
CA ILE A 126 -28.56 2.54 -39.39
C ILE A 126 -27.57 2.73 -40.54
N LEU A 127 -26.52 1.91 -40.62
CA LEU A 127 -25.46 1.99 -41.65
C LEU A 127 -24.82 3.40 -41.79
N CYS A 128 -24.73 4.16 -40.71
CA CYS A 128 -24.20 5.54 -40.73
C CYS A 128 -22.70 5.64 -41.02
N GLY A 129 -21.94 4.54 -40.88
CA GLY A 129 -20.52 4.47 -41.18
C GLY A 129 -19.60 5.21 -40.19
N LEU A 130 -20.12 5.69 -39.07
CA LEU A 130 -19.27 6.35 -38.03
C LEU A 130 -18.23 5.39 -37.47
N CYS A 131 -18.62 4.12 -37.19
CA CYS A 131 -17.71 3.11 -36.70
C CYS A 131 -16.60 2.73 -37.67
N VAL A 132 -16.91 2.69 -38.97
CA VAL A 132 -15.93 2.40 -40.04
C VAL A 132 -14.92 3.53 -40.09
N ARG A 133 -15.37 4.80 -40.18
CA ARG A 133 -14.51 5.97 -40.21
C ARG A 133 -13.71 6.14 -38.92
N ALA A 134 -14.30 5.90 -37.77
CA ALA A 134 -13.56 5.92 -36.50
C ALA A 134 -12.45 4.85 -36.46
N CYS A 135 -12.70 3.67 -37.03
CA CYS A 135 -11.70 2.63 -37.17
C CYS A 135 -10.55 3.02 -38.12
N ASP A 136 -10.89 3.74 -39.17
CA ASP A 136 -9.95 4.19 -40.22
C ASP A 136 -9.18 5.46 -39.77
N GLU A 137 -9.88 6.54 -39.48
CA GLU A 137 -9.32 7.85 -39.24
C GLU A 137 -8.73 8.06 -37.83
N LYS A 138 -9.39 7.52 -36.78
CA LYS A 138 -8.97 7.72 -35.40
C LYS A 138 -8.12 6.58 -34.88
N ALA A 139 -8.57 5.35 -35.06
CA ALA A 139 -7.86 4.17 -34.57
C ALA A 139 -6.74 3.73 -35.54
N GLN A 140 -6.78 4.11 -36.81
CA GLN A 140 -5.84 3.69 -37.86
C GLN A 140 -5.66 2.17 -37.94
N LYS A 141 -6.77 1.42 -37.75
CA LYS A 141 -6.75 -0.03 -37.70
C LYS A 141 -7.30 -0.69 -38.96
N HIS A 142 -8.15 0.00 -39.71
CA HIS A 142 -8.72 -0.46 -41.02
C HIS A 142 -9.38 -1.85 -40.94
N VAL A 143 -10.02 -2.19 -39.82
CA VAL A 143 -10.57 -3.53 -39.56
C VAL A 143 -12.04 -3.63 -39.95
N LEU A 144 -12.79 -2.54 -39.76
CA LEU A 144 -14.22 -2.48 -40.10
C LEU A 144 -14.46 -1.97 -41.50
N GLY A 145 -15.37 -2.61 -42.20
CA GLY A 145 -15.79 -2.21 -43.52
C GLY A 145 -17.26 -2.53 -43.79
N PHE A 146 -17.79 -2.01 -44.90
CA PHE A 146 -19.10 -2.38 -45.41
C PHE A 146 -18.99 -3.61 -46.27
N VAL A 147 -19.84 -4.58 -46.05
CA VAL A 147 -20.01 -5.80 -46.92
C VAL A 147 -21.47 -5.93 -47.34
N GLY A 148 -21.73 -6.63 -48.42
CA GLY A 148 -23.06 -6.79 -48.98
C GLY A 148 -23.58 -5.56 -49.75
N ARG A 149 -24.77 -5.69 -50.33
CA ARG A 149 -25.45 -4.63 -51.10
C ARG A 149 -26.95 -4.64 -50.75
N GLY A 150 -27.61 -3.48 -50.95
CA GLY A 150 -29.04 -3.36 -50.66
C GLY A 150 -29.41 -3.69 -49.22
N PRO A 151 -30.43 -4.50 -49.01
CA PRO A 151 -30.86 -4.93 -47.66
C PRO A 151 -29.79 -5.68 -46.90
N ASP A 152 -28.96 -6.50 -47.56
CA ASP A 152 -27.92 -7.33 -46.96
C ASP A 152 -26.65 -6.53 -46.61
N ARG A 153 -26.65 -5.20 -46.80
CA ARG A 153 -25.49 -4.37 -46.44
C ARG A 153 -25.34 -4.30 -44.93
N GLN A 154 -24.13 -4.66 -44.47
CA GLN A 154 -23.80 -4.69 -43.03
C GLN A 154 -22.37 -4.14 -42.82
N VAL A 155 -22.08 -3.75 -41.58
CA VAL A 155 -20.73 -3.40 -41.12
C VAL A 155 -20.13 -4.61 -40.44
N THR A 156 -18.98 -5.08 -40.92
CA THR A 156 -18.30 -6.23 -40.34
C THR A 156 -16.79 -6.14 -40.57
N THR A 157 -16.06 -7.10 -39.99
CA THR A 157 -14.64 -7.33 -40.25
C THR A 157 -14.47 -8.15 -41.54
N ALA A 158 -13.26 -8.17 -42.11
CA ALA A 158 -12.95 -9.01 -43.28
C ALA A 158 -13.31 -10.47 -43.01
N PHE A 159 -14.08 -11.07 -43.93
CA PHE A 159 -14.54 -12.48 -43.86
C PHE A 159 -15.36 -12.83 -42.60
N ASN A 160 -15.95 -11.86 -41.91
CA ASN A 160 -16.63 -12.07 -40.63
C ASN A 160 -15.72 -12.69 -39.54
N VAL A 161 -14.41 -12.57 -39.68
CA VAL A 161 -13.43 -13.09 -38.72
C VAL A 161 -13.05 -11.99 -37.74
N ARG A 162 -13.10 -12.32 -36.45
CA ARG A 162 -12.68 -11.41 -35.40
C ARG A 162 -11.20 -11.03 -35.57
N SER A 163 -10.90 -9.74 -35.62
CA SER A 163 -9.54 -9.25 -35.66
C SER A 163 -8.98 -9.09 -34.24
N GLU A 164 -7.77 -9.60 -34.01
CA GLU A 164 -7.06 -9.44 -32.72
C GLU A 164 -6.81 -7.98 -32.36
N VAL A 165 -6.74 -7.11 -33.36
CA VAL A 165 -6.52 -5.66 -33.20
C VAL A 165 -7.74 -4.96 -32.61
N CYS A 166 -8.95 -5.52 -32.76
CA CYS A 166 -10.20 -4.95 -32.22
C CYS A 166 -10.30 -5.04 -30.69
N ASP A 167 -9.62 -6.00 -30.06
CA ASP A 167 -9.84 -6.35 -28.65
C ASP A 167 -9.45 -5.26 -27.65
N THR A 168 -8.63 -4.28 -28.05
CA THR A 168 -8.13 -3.18 -27.19
C THR A 168 -8.63 -1.80 -27.58
N CYS A 169 -9.33 -1.64 -28.71
CA CYS A 169 -9.58 -0.31 -29.30
C CYS A 169 -10.92 0.24 -28.82
N ASN A 170 -12.03 -0.08 -28.84
CA ASN A 170 -13.35 0.49 -28.47
C ASN A 170 -13.81 1.76 -29.22
N GLN A 171 -13.04 2.33 -30.14
CA GLN A 171 -13.40 3.58 -30.82
C GLN A 171 -14.75 3.46 -31.55
N CYS A 172 -15.01 2.37 -32.25
CA CYS A 172 -16.28 2.14 -32.94
C CYS A 172 -17.52 2.14 -32.03
N ILE A 173 -17.35 1.79 -30.76
CA ILE A 173 -18.43 1.77 -29.76
C ILE A 173 -18.78 3.19 -29.31
N GLU A 174 -17.77 4.03 -29.10
CA GLU A 174 -17.94 5.43 -28.66
C GLU A 174 -18.64 6.29 -29.73
N TYR A 175 -18.38 6.01 -31.02
CA TYR A 175 -18.98 6.74 -32.12
C TYR A 175 -20.31 6.17 -32.62
N CYS A 176 -20.81 5.04 -32.09
CA CYS A 176 -22.04 4.45 -32.54
C CYS A 176 -23.29 5.16 -31.98
N PRO A 177 -24.11 5.87 -32.81
CA PRO A 177 -25.22 6.68 -32.31
C PRO A 177 -26.43 5.82 -31.88
N THR A 178 -26.50 4.57 -32.34
CA THR A 178 -27.59 3.64 -32.06
C THR A 178 -27.22 2.61 -30.97
N GLY A 179 -25.97 2.50 -30.61
CA GLY A 179 -25.48 1.46 -29.70
C GLY A 179 -25.45 0.05 -30.33
N ALA A 180 -25.64 -0.06 -31.65
CA ALA A 180 -25.59 -1.36 -32.38
C ALA A 180 -24.26 -2.12 -32.21
N ILE A 181 -23.18 -1.39 -31.97
CA ILE A 181 -21.88 -1.99 -31.62
C ILE A 181 -21.72 -1.90 -30.13
N THR A 182 -21.93 -2.99 -29.46
CA THR A 182 -21.67 -3.14 -28.01
C THR A 182 -20.37 -3.90 -27.81
N ARG A 183 -19.71 -3.65 -26.68
CA ARG A 183 -18.66 -4.56 -26.22
C ARG A 183 -19.29 -5.92 -26.07
N LEU A 184 -18.75 -6.95 -26.70
CA LEU A 184 -19.19 -8.31 -26.44
C LEU A 184 -19.16 -8.52 -24.92
N GLU A 185 -20.31 -8.54 -24.30
CA GLU A 185 -20.42 -9.11 -22.96
C GLU A 185 -19.89 -10.52 -23.09
N ALA A 186 -18.88 -10.85 -22.29
CA ALA A 186 -18.33 -12.19 -22.27
C ALA A 186 -19.52 -13.15 -22.08
N PRO A 187 -19.69 -14.16 -22.94
CA PRO A 187 -20.86 -15.02 -22.89
C PRO A 187 -21.06 -15.52 -21.46
N LYS A 188 -22.32 -15.60 -21.01
CA LYS A 188 -22.79 -15.99 -19.67
C LYS A 188 -22.27 -17.36 -19.16
N ILE A 189 -21.39 -18.01 -19.88
CA ILE A 189 -20.56 -19.14 -19.41
C ILE A 189 -19.77 -18.79 -18.14
N GLY A 190 -19.78 -17.49 -17.75
CA GLY A 190 -19.07 -16.83 -16.64
C GLY A 190 -19.55 -17.06 -15.25
N GLU A 191 -20.77 -17.48 -14.99
CA GLU A 191 -21.32 -17.46 -13.63
C GLU A 191 -20.60 -18.42 -12.66
N ARG A 192 -20.23 -19.62 -13.09
CA ARG A 192 -19.56 -20.58 -12.18
C ARG A 192 -18.13 -20.21 -11.82
N LEU A 193 -17.33 -19.67 -12.74
CA LEU A 193 -15.92 -19.33 -12.46
C LEU A 193 -15.71 -17.90 -11.96
N THR A 194 -16.59 -16.97 -12.30
CA THR A 194 -16.69 -15.68 -11.58
C THR A 194 -17.13 -15.91 -10.14
N ALA A 195 -17.98 -16.90 -9.87
CA ALA A 195 -18.32 -17.32 -8.51
C ALA A 195 -17.09 -17.89 -7.79
N LEU A 196 -16.25 -18.71 -8.44
CA LEU A 196 -15.05 -19.28 -7.84
C LEU A 196 -13.99 -18.20 -7.55
N SER A 197 -13.72 -17.30 -8.50
CA SER A 197 -12.78 -16.19 -8.28
C SER A 197 -13.27 -15.18 -7.25
N LYS A 198 -14.59 -14.92 -7.21
CA LYS A 198 -15.21 -14.13 -6.14
C LYS A 198 -15.10 -14.82 -4.78
N ARG A 199 -15.31 -16.15 -4.71
CA ARG A 199 -15.12 -16.95 -3.49
C ARG A 199 -13.69 -16.87 -2.97
N TRP A 200 -12.68 -17.00 -3.83
CA TRP A 200 -11.28 -16.86 -3.43
C TRP A 200 -10.93 -15.45 -2.94
N LYS A 201 -11.45 -14.43 -3.61
CA LYS A 201 -11.31 -13.05 -3.14
C LYS A 201 -11.94 -12.87 -1.75
N TRP A 202 -13.14 -13.40 -1.55
CA TRP A 202 -13.83 -13.33 -0.26
C TRP A 202 -13.09 -14.13 0.82
N ALA A 203 -12.64 -15.35 0.52
CA ALA A 203 -11.83 -16.16 1.42
C ALA A 203 -10.54 -15.43 1.83
N ARG A 204 -9.85 -14.81 0.88
CA ARG A 204 -8.67 -14.00 1.18
C ARG A 204 -8.98 -12.83 2.11
N GLN A 205 -10.04 -12.08 1.84
CA GLN A 205 -10.45 -10.98 2.69
C GLN A 205 -10.82 -11.46 4.09
N ALA A 206 -11.54 -12.58 4.20
CA ALA A 206 -11.87 -13.18 5.50
C ALA A 206 -10.61 -13.57 6.29
N VAL A 207 -9.62 -14.21 5.63
CA VAL A 207 -8.33 -14.53 6.26
C VAL A 207 -7.58 -13.27 6.68
N GLN A 208 -7.57 -12.21 5.85
CA GLN A 208 -6.92 -10.93 6.21
C GLN A 208 -7.56 -10.29 7.44
N TYR A 209 -8.91 -10.25 7.49
CA TYR A 209 -9.62 -9.68 8.65
C TYR A 209 -9.42 -10.54 9.90
N ALA A 210 -9.44 -11.87 9.76
CA ALA A 210 -9.17 -12.78 10.88
C ALA A 210 -7.74 -12.60 11.41
N ALA A 211 -6.74 -12.52 10.51
CA ALA A 211 -5.35 -12.27 10.88
C ALA A 211 -5.15 -10.90 11.56
N LEU A 212 -5.80 -9.85 11.02
CA LEU A 212 -5.76 -8.52 11.63
C LEU A 212 -6.45 -8.50 12.99
N LEU A 213 -7.61 -9.12 13.13
CA LEU A 213 -8.32 -9.23 14.41
C LEU A 213 -7.48 -9.99 15.44
N LEU A 214 -6.93 -11.14 15.06
CA LEU A 214 -6.03 -11.90 15.93
C LEU A 214 -4.83 -11.04 16.37
N PHE A 215 -4.21 -10.33 15.44
CA PHE A 215 -3.10 -9.43 15.74
C PHE A 215 -3.49 -8.33 16.75
N LEU A 216 -4.64 -7.68 16.55
CA LEU A 216 -5.14 -6.65 17.47
C LEU A 216 -5.49 -7.20 18.84
N VAL A 217 -6.08 -8.40 18.91
CA VAL A 217 -6.36 -9.12 20.18
C VAL A 217 -5.06 -9.43 20.93
N LEU A 218 -4.03 -9.93 20.24
CA LEU A 218 -2.74 -10.21 20.86
C LEU A 218 -2.04 -8.94 21.37
N ILE A 219 -2.11 -7.84 20.61
CA ILE A 219 -1.62 -6.54 21.08
C ILE A 219 -2.41 -6.07 22.31
N TYR A 220 -3.73 -6.18 22.30
CA TYR A 220 -4.55 -5.80 23.45
C TYR A 220 -4.14 -6.55 24.73
N PHE A 221 -3.93 -7.87 24.65
CA PHE A 221 -3.44 -8.64 25.81
C PHE A 221 -2.03 -8.20 26.22
N THR A 222 -1.15 -7.90 25.27
CA THR A 222 0.17 -7.35 25.56
C THR A 222 0.08 -5.99 26.28
N LEU A 223 -0.81 -5.11 25.84
CA LEU A 223 -1.07 -3.81 26.47
C LEU A 223 -1.66 -3.94 27.90
N ARG A 224 -2.38 -5.03 28.19
CA ARG A 224 -2.90 -5.35 29.52
C ARG A 224 -1.89 -6.07 30.43
N GLY A 225 -0.67 -6.28 29.96
CA GLY A 225 0.36 -6.99 30.71
C GLY A 225 0.07 -8.48 30.94
N THR A 226 -0.79 -9.08 30.10
CA THR A 226 -1.19 -10.49 30.20
C THR A 226 -0.51 -11.34 29.13
N LEU A 227 0.07 -12.48 29.52
CA LEU A 227 0.65 -13.47 28.61
C LEU A 227 -0.38 -14.56 28.31
N LEU A 228 -0.50 -14.94 27.04
CA LEU A 228 -1.40 -15.99 26.57
C LEU A 228 -0.62 -17.10 25.85
N PRO A 229 -0.79 -18.35 26.23
CA PRO A 229 -0.93 -18.90 27.58
C PRO A 229 0.33 -18.63 28.42
N GLU A 230 0.49 -19.12 29.60
CA GLU A 230 1.62 -18.84 30.52
C GLU A 230 3.04 -19.00 29.91
N THR A 231 3.15 -19.67 28.76
CA THR A 231 4.38 -19.82 27.97
C THR A 231 4.82 -18.55 27.24
N GLY A 232 4.04 -17.47 27.26
CA GLY A 232 4.41 -16.14 26.73
C GLY A 232 4.68 -16.02 25.22
N ASN A 233 4.58 -17.12 24.49
CA ASN A 233 5.07 -17.19 23.12
C ASN A 233 4.05 -16.80 22.06
N ILE A 234 2.76 -16.76 22.39
CA ILE A 234 1.68 -16.50 21.43
C ILE A 234 1.52 -15.00 21.15
N ASN A 235 1.70 -14.14 22.15
CA ASN A 235 1.53 -12.69 22.01
C ASN A 235 2.36 -12.10 20.85
N ASN A 236 3.50 -12.69 20.54
CA ASN A 236 4.43 -12.21 19.53
C ASN A 236 4.55 -13.12 18.29
N ILE A 237 3.56 -13.98 18.04
CA ILE A 237 3.59 -14.98 16.96
C ILE A 237 3.84 -14.35 15.57
N PHE A 238 3.28 -13.17 15.28
CA PHE A 238 3.51 -12.49 14.00
C PHE A 238 4.97 -12.06 13.81
N SER A 239 5.66 -11.67 14.88
CA SER A 239 7.11 -11.40 14.85
C SER A 239 7.91 -12.69 14.65
N ARG A 240 7.53 -13.79 15.29
CA ARG A 240 8.21 -15.09 15.15
C ARG A 240 8.01 -15.74 13.78
N LEU A 241 6.86 -15.50 13.13
CA LEU A 241 6.58 -15.93 11.75
C LEU A 241 7.31 -15.11 10.70
N ASN A 242 7.98 -14.02 11.08
CA ASN A 242 8.61 -13.09 10.16
C ASN A 242 10.02 -13.52 9.76
N PRO A 243 10.23 -13.92 8.49
CA PRO A 243 11.54 -14.42 8.04
C PRO A 243 12.63 -13.33 8.00
N LEU A 244 12.27 -12.05 7.83
CA LEU A 244 13.25 -10.97 7.84
C LEU A 244 13.83 -10.77 9.24
N GLN A 245 12.97 -10.72 10.27
CA GLN A 245 13.41 -10.60 11.65
C GLN A 245 14.28 -11.79 12.06
N ALA A 246 13.87 -13.00 11.69
CA ALA A 246 14.60 -14.22 11.98
C ALA A 246 16.02 -14.20 11.36
N VAL A 247 16.10 -13.99 10.04
CA VAL A 247 17.37 -14.04 9.30
C VAL A 247 18.32 -12.94 9.78
N MET A 248 17.83 -11.69 9.91
CA MET A 248 18.68 -10.57 10.29
C MET A 248 19.17 -10.68 11.74
N SER A 249 18.33 -11.14 12.68
CA SER A 249 18.74 -11.35 14.07
C SER A 249 19.77 -12.49 14.20
N MET A 250 19.62 -13.58 13.44
CA MET A 250 20.59 -14.67 13.43
C MET A 250 21.94 -14.24 12.83
N ILE A 251 21.93 -13.46 11.75
CA ILE A 251 23.16 -12.92 11.13
C ILE A 251 23.84 -11.96 12.11
N ALA A 252 23.11 -11.01 12.69
CA ALA A 252 23.68 -9.99 13.56
C ALA A 252 24.25 -10.59 14.85
N SER A 253 23.54 -11.53 15.46
CA SER A 253 23.98 -12.19 16.71
C SER A 253 24.98 -13.33 16.47
N ARG A 254 25.14 -13.78 15.22
CA ARG A 254 25.94 -14.97 14.84
C ARG A 254 25.49 -16.24 15.60
N GLN A 255 24.22 -16.31 15.96
CA GLN A 255 23.63 -17.41 16.74
C GLN A 255 22.34 -17.90 16.09
N VAL A 256 22.06 -19.19 16.16
CA VAL A 256 20.78 -19.77 15.74
C VAL A 256 19.74 -19.53 16.83
N LEU A 257 18.77 -18.69 16.54
CA LEU A 257 17.70 -18.33 17.49
C LEU A 257 16.50 -19.26 17.30
N LEU A 258 16.40 -20.30 18.11
CA LEU A 258 15.32 -21.31 18.04
C LEU A 258 13.93 -20.69 18.25
N SER A 259 13.83 -19.53 18.89
CA SER A 259 12.57 -18.78 19.04
C SER A 259 11.88 -18.44 17.72
N TYR A 260 12.64 -18.39 16.62
CA TYR A 260 12.15 -18.08 15.27
C TYR A 260 11.83 -19.33 14.42
N TRP A 261 11.76 -20.54 14.99
CA TRP A 261 11.37 -21.72 14.20
C TRP A 261 10.06 -21.52 13.38
N PRO A 262 9.04 -20.71 13.83
CA PRO A 262 7.84 -20.48 13.04
C PRO A 262 8.12 -19.73 11.72
N ALA A 263 9.21 -18.97 11.61
CA ALA A 263 9.60 -18.31 10.35
C ALA A 263 9.88 -19.30 9.22
N LEU A 264 10.32 -20.53 9.55
CA LEU A 264 10.52 -21.61 8.58
C LEU A 264 9.22 -21.96 7.87
N LEU A 265 8.08 -21.92 8.55
CA LEU A 265 6.76 -22.13 7.94
C LEU A 265 6.49 -21.05 6.89
N THR A 266 6.75 -19.78 7.18
CA THR A 266 6.57 -18.69 6.22
C THR A 266 7.50 -18.83 5.02
N ILE A 267 8.74 -19.27 5.22
CA ILE A 267 9.70 -19.55 4.14
C ILE A 267 9.19 -20.71 3.28
N ALA A 268 8.78 -21.83 3.89
CA ALA A 268 8.26 -22.99 3.18
C ALA A 268 7.02 -22.63 2.35
N VAL A 269 6.06 -21.92 2.93
CA VAL A 269 4.86 -21.44 2.21
C VAL A 269 5.25 -20.50 1.07
N THR A 270 6.25 -19.65 1.24
CA THR A 270 6.74 -18.75 0.18
C THR A 270 7.35 -19.55 -0.98
N LEU A 271 8.11 -20.60 -0.72
CA LEU A 271 8.69 -21.45 -1.76
C LEU A 271 7.62 -22.31 -2.46
N LEU A 272 6.53 -22.67 -1.78
CA LEU A 272 5.43 -23.43 -2.36
C LEU A 272 4.49 -22.54 -3.18
N VAL A 273 4.02 -21.43 -2.63
CA VAL A 273 2.91 -20.64 -3.17
C VAL A 273 3.28 -19.20 -3.51
N GLY A 274 4.49 -18.75 -3.21
CA GLY A 274 4.92 -17.38 -3.43
C GLY A 274 4.56 -16.42 -2.28
N ARG A 275 4.41 -15.13 -2.55
CA ARG A 275 4.23 -14.06 -1.53
C ARG A 275 2.85 -14.06 -0.85
N VAL A 276 2.34 -15.21 -0.48
CA VAL A 276 1.03 -15.35 0.21
C VAL A 276 1.02 -14.60 1.54
N TRP A 277 2.12 -14.64 2.31
CA TRP A 277 2.23 -13.89 3.56
C TRP A 277 1.82 -12.42 3.39
N CYS A 278 2.34 -11.72 2.38
CA CYS A 278 2.06 -10.30 2.14
C CYS A 278 0.62 -10.03 1.69
N GLY A 279 -0.01 -10.98 1.01
CA GLY A 279 -1.35 -10.85 0.45
C GLY A 279 -2.47 -11.30 1.36
N TRP A 280 -2.21 -12.21 2.31
CA TRP A 280 -3.24 -12.92 3.07
C TRP A 280 -3.12 -12.76 4.59
N ILE A 281 -1.90 -12.70 5.13
CA ILE A 281 -1.65 -12.81 6.58
C ILE A 281 -1.10 -11.51 7.17
N CYS A 282 -0.25 -10.77 6.44
CA CYS A 282 0.40 -9.57 6.96
C CYS A 282 -0.64 -8.53 7.41
N PRO A 283 -0.68 -8.18 8.72
CA PRO A 283 -1.72 -7.28 9.25
C PRO A 283 -1.59 -5.86 8.68
N LEU A 284 -0.38 -5.32 8.53
CA LEU A 284 -0.17 -4.03 7.88
C LEU A 284 -0.60 -4.07 6.41
N GLY A 285 -0.29 -5.16 5.67
CA GLY A 285 -0.73 -5.35 4.30
C GLY A 285 -2.26 -5.40 4.16
N GLY A 286 -2.96 -5.98 5.14
CA GLY A 286 -4.41 -5.98 5.24
C GLY A 286 -4.99 -4.58 5.39
N VAL A 287 -4.43 -3.76 6.28
CA VAL A 287 -4.86 -2.36 6.48
C VAL A 287 -4.62 -1.52 5.22
N LEU A 288 -3.43 -1.59 4.61
CA LEU A 288 -3.08 -0.82 3.42
C LEU A 288 -3.91 -1.21 2.18
N GLU A 289 -4.60 -2.34 2.20
CA GLU A 289 -5.51 -2.74 1.12
C GLU A 289 -6.87 -2.08 1.19
N GLN A 290 -7.34 -1.69 2.37
CA GLN A 290 -8.70 -1.19 2.56
C GLN A 290 -8.92 0.21 1.99
N TYR A 291 -7.88 1.04 1.94
CA TYR A 291 -7.96 2.41 1.48
C TYR A 291 -6.84 2.75 0.48
N GLY A 292 -6.98 3.86 -0.20
CA GLY A 292 -6.05 4.35 -1.21
C GLY A 292 -6.66 4.41 -2.61
N PRO A 293 -6.07 5.16 -3.53
CA PRO A 293 -6.62 5.40 -4.86
C PRO A 293 -6.66 4.10 -5.68
N LYS A 294 -7.84 3.79 -6.23
CA LYS A 294 -8.03 2.68 -7.16
C LYS A 294 -7.69 3.16 -8.59
N GLY A 295 -6.85 2.39 -9.30
CA GLY A 295 -6.60 2.64 -10.73
C GLY A 295 -5.55 3.71 -11.06
N ARG A 296 -5.03 4.45 -10.09
CA ARG A 296 -3.97 5.44 -10.34
C ARG A 296 -2.61 4.72 -10.45
N LYS A 297 -2.01 4.74 -11.63
CA LYS A 297 -0.68 4.17 -11.85
C LYS A 297 0.36 5.29 -11.78
N PHE A 298 1.17 5.29 -10.74
CA PHE A 298 2.39 6.09 -10.73
C PHE A 298 3.44 5.36 -11.60
N LYS A 299 4.01 6.05 -12.59
CA LYS A 299 5.01 5.48 -13.53
C LYS A 299 6.43 5.44 -12.96
N TRP A 300 6.61 5.30 -11.66
CA TRP A 300 7.95 5.30 -11.04
C TRP A 300 8.54 3.89 -11.00
N GLN A 301 8.85 3.33 -12.17
CA GLN A 301 9.46 1.99 -12.27
C GLN A 301 10.80 1.90 -11.51
N GLY A 302 11.60 2.97 -11.52
CA GLY A 302 12.87 3.04 -10.78
C GLY A 302 12.73 2.89 -9.26
N LEU A 303 11.61 3.38 -8.67
CA LEU A 303 11.40 3.32 -7.22
C LEU A 303 11.19 1.89 -6.70
N ARG A 304 10.78 0.93 -7.56
CA ARG A 304 10.64 -0.49 -7.16
C ARG A 304 11.95 -1.11 -6.68
N ARG A 305 13.09 -0.55 -7.09
CA ARG A 305 14.42 -1.01 -6.68
C ARG A 305 14.75 -0.60 -5.25
N ALA A 306 14.14 0.48 -4.74
CA ALA A 306 14.43 1.02 -3.41
C ALA A 306 14.27 -0.02 -2.29
N LYS A 307 13.24 -0.89 -2.36
CA LYS A 307 13.06 -1.96 -1.36
C LYS A 307 14.21 -2.98 -1.32
N TYR A 308 14.85 -3.25 -2.47
CA TYR A 308 16.01 -4.16 -2.53
C TYR A 308 17.27 -3.47 -2.00
N VAL A 309 17.41 -2.16 -2.25
CA VAL A 309 18.48 -1.34 -1.64
C VAL A 309 18.33 -1.33 -0.12
N ILE A 310 17.11 -1.09 0.38
CA ILE A 310 16.81 -1.11 1.82
C ILE A 310 17.12 -2.50 2.40
N LEU A 311 16.69 -3.58 1.73
CA LEU A 311 17.01 -4.95 2.16
C LEU A 311 18.52 -5.19 2.22
N PHE A 312 19.26 -4.72 1.22
CA PHE A 312 20.72 -4.84 1.18
C PHE A 312 21.37 -4.06 2.33
N VAL A 313 20.95 -2.82 2.59
CA VAL A 313 21.42 -2.02 3.73
C VAL A 313 21.16 -2.74 5.05
N VAL A 314 19.93 -3.27 5.25
CA VAL A 314 19.57 -4.03 6.46
C VAL A 314 20.46 -5.26 6.61
N LEU A 315 20.74 -5.99 5.52
CA LEU A 315 21.61 -7.17 5.52
C LEU A 315 23.05 -6.81 5.92
N VAL A 316 23.60 -5.77 5.30
CA VAL A 316 24.97 -5.32 5.60
C VAL A 316 25.09 -4.85 7.05
N MET A 317 24.10 -4.09 7.54
CA MET A 317 24.05 -3.69 8.95
C MET A 317 24.02 -4.89 9.90
N ALA A 318 23.23 -5.92 9.58
CA ALA A 318 23.19 -7.16 10.35
C ALA A 318 24.54 -7.89 10.36
N LEU A 319 25.27 -7.92 9.23
CA LEU A 319 26.63 -8.49 9.17
C LEU A 319 27.61 -7.78 10.12
N PHE A 320 27.43 -6.48 10.33
CA PHE A 320 28.20 -5.70 11.32
C PHE A 320 27.63 -5.76 12.75
N GLY A 321 26.65 -6.64 13.01
CA GLY A 321 26.07 -6.84 14.34
C GLY A 321 25.06 -5.79 14.76
N SER A 322 24.58 -4.95 13.82
CA SER A 322 23.59 -3.89 14.10
C SER A 322 22.24 -4.20 13.47
N LEU A 323 21.17 -4.09 14.25
CA LEU A 323 19.78 -4.14 13.79
C LEU A 323 19.12 -2.77 13.74
N ALA A 324 19.91 -1.67 13.64
CA ALA A 324 19.36 -0.31 13.65
C ALA A 324 18.28 -0.10 12.62
N PHE A 325 18.42 -0.60 11.40
CA PHE A 325 17.43 -0.45 10.33
C PHE A 325 16.21 -1.38 10.40
N MET A 326 16.09 -2.24 11.42
CA MET A 326 14.90 -3.06 11.63
C MET A 326 13.65 -2.25 11.97
N TYR A 327 13.79 -0.96 12.30
CA TYR A 327 12.62 -0.08 12.45
C TYR A 327 11.88 0.20 11.12
N PHE A 328 12.45 -0.13 9.95
CA PHE A 328 11.75 -0.14 8.67
C PHE A 328 10.98 -1.45 8.38
N GLU A 329 11.04 -2.40 9.28
CA GLU A 329 10.33 -3.67 9.13
C GLU A 329 8.82 -3.48 9.37
N PRO A 330 7.92 -3.97 8.48
CA PRO A 330 6.50 -3.62 8.49
C PRO A 330 5.74 -4.06 9.76
N ILE A 331 6.07 -5.23 10.34
CA ILE A 331 5.41 -5.69 11.57
C ILE A 331 5.89 -4.87 12.76
N THR A 332 7.18 -4.58 12.82
CA THR A 332 7.77 -3.70 13.85
C THR A 332 7.13 -2.30 13.79
N ILE A 333 7.04 -1.68 12.59
CA ILE A 333 6.36 -0.39 12.41
C ILE A 333 4.93 -0.45 12.93
N PHE A 334 4.20 -1.52 12.61
CA PHE A 334 2.79 -1.63 12.94
C PHE A 334 2.58 -1.86 14.43
N VAL A 335 3.32 -2.79 15.07
CA VAL A 335 3.28 -3.00 16.52
C VAL A 335 3.58 -1.71 17.27
N ARG A 336 4.72 -1.08 16.95
CA ARG A 336 5.20 0.13 17.62
C ARG A 336 4.24 1.30 17.47
N GLY A 337 3.78 1.56 16.24
CA GLY A 337 2.85 2.66 15.99
C GLY A 337 1.53 2.48 16.72
N LEU A 338 0.97 1.26 16.74
CA LEU A 338 -0.24 0.97 17.51
C LEU A 338 -0.01 1.09 19.01
N THR A 339 1.09 0.55 19.53
CA THR A 339 1.40 0.64 20.98
C THR A 339 1.65 2.08 21.40
N ALA A 340 2.33 2.89 20.59
CA ALA A 340 2.56 4.31 20.87
C ALA A 340 1.25 5.12 20.94
N ILE A 341 0.25 4.76 20.13
CA ILE A 341 -1.04 5.45 20.10
C ILE A 341 -1.98 4.91 21.19
N PHE A 342 -2.12 3.59 21.29
CA PHE A 342 -3.13 2.97 22.16
C PHE A 342 -2.70 2.84 23.61
N ASN A 343 -1.42 2.67 23.93
CA ASN A 343 -0.98 2.52 25.30
C ASN A 343 -1.29 3.76 26.17
N PRO A 344 -0.97 4.99 25.76
CA PRO A 344 -1.36 6.19 26.53
C PRO A 344 -2.88 6.34 26.64
N LEU A 345 -3.62 6.01 25.58
CA LEU A 345 -5.08 6.07 25.57
C LEU A 345 -5.69 5.09 26.58
N LEU A 346 -5.26 3.83 26.56
CA LEU A 346 -5.76 2.80 27.48
C LEU A 346 -5.35 3.09 28.92
N THR A 347 -4.15 3.60 29.15
CA THR A 347 -3.69 4.03 30.48
C THR A 347 -4.57 5.17 30.99
N TYR A 348 -4.84 6.18 30.17
CA TYR A 348 -5.73 7.28 30.52
C TYR A 348 -7.15 6.83 30.86
N LEU A 349 -7.69 5.87 30.09
CA LEU A 349 -9.03 5.32 30.33
C LEU A 349 -9.10 4.43 31.58
N ALA A 350 -7.99 3.79 31.94
CA ALA A 350 -7.93 2.88 33.10
C ALA A 350 -7.68 3.60 34.44
N LEU A 351 -7.22 4.86 34.44
CA LEU A 351 -6.98 5.62 35.65
C LEU A 351 -8.31 6.11 36.26
N GLU A 352 -8.53 5.82 37.53
CA GLU A 352 -9.66 6.36 38.31
C GLU A 352 -9.60 7.87 38.46
N LYS A 353 -8.38 8.41 38.65
CA LYS A 353 -8.13 9.86 38.72
C LYS A 353 -7.36 10.29 37.48
N LYS A 354 -8.04 10.91 36.51
CA LYS A 354 -7.45 11.41 35.26
C LYS A 354 -6.35 12.47 35.49
N LYS A 355 -6.29 13.10 36.68
CA LYS A 355 -5.25 14.06 37.07
C LYS A 355 -3.87 13.42 37.24
N ASP A 356 -3.80 12.10 37.47
CA ASP A 356 -2.55 11.38 37.68
C ASP A 356 -1.94 10.91 36.34
N PHE A 357 -2.59 11.20 35.19
CA PHE A 357 -2.07 10.87 33.88
C PHE A 357 -0.93 11.78 33.47
N VAL A 358 0.25 11.21 33.35
CA VAL A 358 1.43 11.91 32.82
C VAL A 358 1.57 11.59 31.35
N LEU A 359 1.58 12.61 30.50
CA LEU A 359 1.81 12.44 29.06
C LEU A 359 3.20 11.80 28.82
N PRO A 360 3.29 10.82 27.93
CA PRO A 360 4.59 10.26 27.51
C PRO A 360 5.49 11.33 26.94
N GLY A 361 6.80 11.19 27.16
CA GLY A 361 7.79 12.11 26.61
C GLY A 361 7.81 12.13 25.08
N ILE A 362 8.46 13.13 24.49
CA ILE A 362 8.52 13.34 23.05
C ILE A 362 9.07 12.11 22.29
N THR A 363 10.03 11.41 22.88
CA THR A 363 10.63 10.18 22.33
C THR A 363 9.59 9.10 22.07
N TRP A 364 8.56 8.99 22.92
CA TRP A 364 7.47 8.05 22.78
C TRP A 364 6.63 8.34 21.51
N TRP A 365 6.32 9.60 21.26
CA TRP A 365 5.53 10.00 20.10
C TRP A 365 6.30 9.83 18.78
N THR A 366 7.63 9.98 18.79
CA THR A 366 8.46 9.76 17.59
C THR A 366 8.36 8.32 17.07
N ILE A 367 8.02 7.36 17.93
CA ILE A 367 7.81 5.95 17.56
C ILE A 367 6.61 5.78 16.62
N ALA A 368 5.59 6.63 16.72
CA ALA A 368 4.40 6.54 15.85
C ALA A 368 4.64 7.09 14.44
N ILE A 369 5.63 7.97 14.26
CA ILE A 369 5.90 8.66 12.99
C ILE A 369 6.03 7.70 11.80
N PRO A 370 6.81 6.58 11.87
CA PRO A 370 6.91 5.65 10.75
C PRO A 370 5.57 5.05 10.32
N LEU A 371 4.67 4.73 11.28
CA LEU A 371 3.35 4.22 10.95
C LEU A 371 2.50 5.28 10.24
N VAL A 372 2.47 6.50 10.76
CA VAL A 372 1.73 7.62 10.16
C VAL A 372 2.25 7.88 8.73
N LEU A 373 3.57 7.86 8.53
CA LEU A 373 4.18 8.00 7.21
C LEU A 373 3.74 6.88 6.25
N VAL A 374 3.80 5.62 6.68
CA VAL A 374 3.38 4.46 5.88
C VAL A 374 1.91 4.55 5.49
N LEU A 375 1.05 4.94 6.43
CA LEU A 375 -0.37 5.15 6.19
C LEU A 375 -0.61 6.34 5.23
N GLY A 376 0.12 7.45 5.40
CA GLY A 376 0.04 8.63 4.52
C GLY A 376 0.50 8.33 3.08
N LEU A 377 1.61 7.61 2.91
CA LEU A 377 2.09 7.20 1.58
C LEU A 377 1.09 6.34 0.82
N ASN A 378 0.23 5.60 1.51
CA ASN A 378 -0.83 4.79 0.89
C ASN A 378 -1.93 5.64 0.23
N LEU A 379 -2.06 6.92 0.59
CA LEU A 379 -2.96 7.88 -0.07
C LEU A 379 -2.45 8.29 -1.46
N ILE A 380 -1.14 8.21 -1.71
CA ILE A 380 -0.53 8.50 -3.01
C ILE A 380 -0.81 7.34 -3.97
N GLU A 381 -0.53 6.11 -3.54
CA GLU A 381 -0.77 4.89 -4.33
C GLU A 381 -1.05 3.72 -3.39
N ARG A 382 -2.06 2.90 -3.75
CA ARG A 382 -2.46 1.73 -2.95
C ARG A 382 -1.28 0.78 -2.76
N ARG A 383 -1.02 0.37 -1.50
CA ARG A 383 0.11 -0.48 -1.10
C ARG A 383 1.48 0.11 -1.44
N PHE A 384 1.63 1.44 -1.39
CA PHE A 384 2.87 2.15 -1.70
C PHE A 384 4.06 1.54 -0.96
N TRP A 385 3.96 1.41 0.37
CA TRP A 385 5.01 0.81 1.20
C TRP A 385 5.41 -0.59 0.71
N CYS A 386 4.41 -1.48 0.50
CA CYS A 386 4.66 -2.87 0.09
C CYS A 386 5.33 -2.98 -1.29
N ARG A 387 5.08 -2.01 -2.19
CA ARG A 387 5.59 -1.99 -3.57
C ARG A 387 7.01 -1.47 -3.65
N TYR A 388 7.34 -0.44 -2.87
CA TYR A 388 8.54 0.36 -3.09
C TYR A 388 9.54 0.31 -1.94
N LEU A 389 9.12 0.18 -0.69
CA LEU A 389 9.98 0.40 0.46
C LEU A 389 10.10 -0.80 1.40
N CYS A 390 9.21 -1.79 1.36
CA CYS A 390 9.15 -2.88 2.32
C CYS A 390 10.29 -3.89 2.15
N PRO A 391 11.27 -3.99 3.08
CA PRO A 391 12.37 -4.96 2.99
C PRO A 391 11.91 -6.41 3.18
N LEU A 392 10.92 -6.68 4.02
CA LEU A 392 10.30 -8.00 4.13
C LEU A 392 9.70 -8.42 2.79
N GLY A 393 8.98 -7.49 2.13
CA GLY A 393 8.41 -7.72 0.81
C GLY A 393 9.48 -8.00 -0.26
N ALA A 394 10.68 -7.41 -0.15
CA ALA A 394 11.80 -7.71 -1.03
C ALA A 394 12.36 -9.12 -0.76
N LEU A 395 12.59 -9.49 0.50
CA LEU A 395 13.11 -10.81 0.88
C LEU A 395 12.18 -11.94 0.44
N VAL A 396 10.90 -11.86 0.82
CA VAL A 396 9.88 -12.84 0.43
C VAL A 396 9.68 -12.86 -1.09
N GLY A 397 9.82 -11.69 -1.76
CA GLY A 397 9.80 -11.56 -3.21
C GLY A 397 10.91 -12.33 -3.90
N LEU A 398 12.15 -12.27 -3.39
CA LEU A 398 13.27 -13.07 -3.91
C LEU A 398 12.97 -14.56 -3.78
N GLY A 399 12.48 -15.02 -2.63
CA GLY A 399 12.08 -16.41 -2.43
C GLY A 399 10.95 -16.85 -3.36
N SER A 400 9.98 -15.99 -3.65
CA SER A 400 8.83 -16.32 -4.50
C SER A 400 9.19 -16.53 -5.98
N LYS A 401 10.36 -16.11 -6.45
CA LYS A 401 10.87 -16.46 -7.78
C LYS A 401 11.03 -17.98 -7.94
N PHE A 402 11.33 -18.68 -6.86
CA PHE A 402 11.47 -20.13 -6.82
C PHE A 402 10.17 -20.85 -6.47
N SER A 403 9.03 -20.12 -6.34
CA SER A 403 7.76 -20.73 -5.96
C SER A 403 7.28 -21.76 -6.98
N TRP A 404 6.67 -22.82 -6.46
CA TRP A 404 6.14 -23.91 -7.26
C TRP A 404 4.82 -23.56 -7.92
N ILE A 405 3.93 -22.85 -7.21
CA ILE A 405 2.67 -22.34 -7.76
C ILE A 405 2.90 -20.92 -8.26
N LYS A 406 2.56 -20.68 -9.53
CA LYS A 406 2.71 -19.39 -10.20
C LYS A 406 1.41 -18.98 -10.88
N ARG A 407 1.23 -17.68 -11.07
CA ARG A 407 0.20 -17.17 -11.95
C ARG A 407 0.65 -17.37 -13.39
N LEU A 408 -0.12 -18.12 -14.15
CA LEU A 408 0.12 -18.39 -15.57
C LEU A 408 -0.95 -17.69 -16.41
N VAL A 409 -0.57 -17.31 -17.63
CA VAL A 409 -1.48 -16.73 -18.62
C VAL A 409 -1.45 -17.63 -19.86
N ASN A 410 -2.61 -18.14 -20.23
CA ASN A 410 -2.77 -18.84 -21.50
C ASN A 410 -2.79 -17.81 -22.64
N GLN A 411 -1.68 -17.67 -23.35
CA GLN A 411 -1.51 -16.70 -24.43
C GLN A 411 -2.48 -16.92 -25.59
N LYS A 412 -2.91 -18.17 -25.86
CA LYS A 412 -3.89 -18.48 -26.89
C LYS A 412 -5.29 -17.95 -26.59
N SER A 413 -5.64 -17.88 -25.30
CA SER A 413 -6.94 -17.39 -24.82
C SER A 413 -6.90 -15.93 -24.37
N CYS A 414 -5.72 -15.33 -24.22
CA CYS A 414 -5.54 -13.96 -23.75
C CYS A 414 -5.83 -12.96 -24.87
N VAL A 415 -6.83 -12.11 -24.67
CA VAL A 415 -7.22 -11.04 -25.62
C VAL A 415 -6.49 -9.72 -25.37
N LYS A 416 -5.47 -9.70 -24.56
CA LYS A 416 -4.61 -8.52 -24.25
C LYS A 416 -5.39 -7.26 -23.82
N CYS A 417 -6.58 -7.41 -23.20
CA CYS A 417 -7.44 -6.26 -22.80
C CYS A 417 -6.87 -5.39 -21.67
N GLY A 418 -5.85 -5.83 -20.95
CA GLY A 418 -5.21 -5.05 -19.88
C GLY A 418 -5.97 -5.00 -18.54
N ASP A 419 -7.18 -5.53 -18.42
CA ASP A 419 -8.00 -5.43 -17.21
C ASP A 419 -7.36 -6.11 -15.99
N CYS A 420 -6.64 -7.22 -16.21
CA CYS A 420 -5.86 -7.87 -15.16
C CYS A 420 -4.72 -6.97 -14.61
N ALA A 421 -4.10 -6.16 -15.46
CA ALA A 421 -3.07 -5.22 -15.05
C ALA A 421 -3.66 -4.04 -14.25
N LYS A 422 -4.84 -3.52 -14.66
CA LYS A 422 -5.58 -2.49 -13.93
C LYS A 422 -6.05 -2.97 -12.55
N ALA A 423 -6.48 -4.23 -12.46
CA ALA A 423 -6.95 -4.83 -11.21
C ALA A 423 -5.81 -5.19 -10.24
N CYS A 424 -4.55 -5.26 -10.69
CA CYS A 424 -3.43 -5.71 -9.88
C CYS A 424 -3.01 -4.66 -8.83
N PRO A 425 -3.20 -4.89 -7.51
CA PRO A 425 -2.85 -3.92 -6.47
C PRO A 425 -1.35 -3.70 -6.33
N MET A 426 -0.52 -4.64 -6.80
CA MET A 426 0.94 -4.56 -6.75
C MET A 426 1.56 -4.07 -8.06
N GLY A 427 0.78 -3.95 -9.15
CA GLY A 427 1.30 -3.64 -10.47
C GLY A 427 2.31 -4.69 -10.97
N ALA A 428 2.12 -5.95 -10.58
CA ALA A 428 3.00 -7.06 -10.94
C ALA A 428 2.85 -7.52 -12.40
N ILE A 429 1.86 -7.00 -13.13
CA ILE A 429 1.50 -7.38 -14.49
C ILE A 429 1.86 -6.26 -15.43
N SER A 430 2.62 -6.55 -16.49
CA SER A 430 3.01 -5.59 -17.54
C SER A 430 2.47 -6.02 -18.89
N ASP A 431 2.06 -5.04 -19.69
CA ASP A 431 1.71 -5.16 -21.10
C ASP A 431 2.93 -5.50 -21.97
N GLU A 432 4.07 -4.91 -21.68
CA GLU A 432 5.35 -5.19 -22.35
C GLU A 432 5.77 -6.68 -22.28
N ARG A 433 5.16 -7.44 -21.39
CA ARG A 433 5.44 -8.87 -21.13
C ARG A 433 4.24 -9.75 -21.39
N ASP A 434 3.46 -9.44 -22.39
CA ASP A 434 2.27 -10.20 -22.73
C ASP A 434 1.35 -10.51 -21.53
N PHE A 435 1.19 -9.53 -20.63
CA PHE A 435 0.37 -9.64 -19.42
C PHE A 435 0.78 -10.76 -18.45
N THR A 436 2.00 -11.28 -18.55
CA THR A 436 2.56 -12.17 -17.53
C THR A 436 2.84 -11.38 -16.24
N SER A 437 2.96 -12.08 -15.13
CA SER A 437 3.25 -11.46 -13.84
C SER A 437 4.67 -11.71 -13.39
N ASP A 438 5.29 -10.70 -12.74
CA ASP A 438 6.51 -10.91 -12.00
C ASP A 438 6.21 -11.70 -10.72
N PRO A 439 6.77 -12.92 -10.55
CA PRO A 439 6.57 -13.70 -9.33
C PRO A 439 7.08 -13.00 -8.07
N ALA A 440 8.13 -12.17 -8.18
CA ALA A 440 8.67 -11.41 -7.06
C ALA A 440 7.71 -10.32 -6.57
N GLU A 441 6.77 -9.87 -7.39
CA GLU A 441 5.79 -8.83 -7.04
C GLU A 441 4.39 -9.39 -6.82
N CYS A 442 4.10 -10.60 -7.29
CA CYS A 442 2.78 -11.21 -7.17
C CYS A 442 2.51 -11.69 -5.74
N ILE A 443 1.49 -11.13 -5.08
CA ILE A 443 1.07 -11.50 -3.72
C ILE A 443 -0.03 -12.57 -3.70
N MET A 444 -0.28 -13.24 -4.79
CA MET A 444 -1.29 -14.30 -4.94
C MET A 444 -2.69 -13.87 -4.47
N CYS A 445 -3.08 -12.62 -4.75
CA CYS A 445 -4.37 -12.06 -4.32
C CYS A 445 -5.54 -12.49 -5.21
N MET A 446 -5.28 -13.03 -6.39
CA MET A 446 -6.26 -13.50 -7.39
C MET A 446 -7.20 -12.40 -7.94
N ASP A 447 -7.02 -11.13 -7.59
CA ASP A 447 -7.87 -10.02 -8.06
C ASP A 447 -7.83 -9.86 -9.59
N CYS A 448 -6.73 -10.25 -10.24
CA CYS A 448 -6.58 -10.21 -11.70
C CYS A 448 -7.43 -11.24 -12.44
N ALA A 449 -7.83 -12.33 -11.80
CA ALA A 449 -8.65 -13.37 -12.43
C ALA A 449 -10.13 -12.96 -12.53
N VAL A 450 -10.60 -12.07 -11.65
CA VAL A 450 -12.00 -11.62 -11.60
C VAL A 450 -12.44 -10.89 -12.87
N PRO A 451 -11.68 -9.86 -13.37
CA PRO A 451 -12.06 -9.11 -14.56
C PRO A 451 -11.64 -9.79 -15.88
N CYS A 452 -11.02 -10.96 -15.86
CA CYS A 452 -10.54 -11.60 -17.07
C CYS A 452 -11.71 -12.19 -17.93
N PRO A 453 -12.05 -11.59 -19.09
CA PRO A 453 -13.23 -11.99 -19.86
C PRO A 453 -13.08 -13.39 -20.48
N LYS A 454 -11.86 -13.79 -20.84
CA LYS A 454 -11.56 -15.08 -21.48
C LYS A 454 -10.97 -16.12 -20.52
N ARG A 455 -10.88 -15.82 -19.21
CA ARG A 455 -10.34 -16.73 -18.18
C ARG A 455 -8.96 -17.29 -18.52
N ALA A 456 -8.18 -16.50 -19.18
CA ALA A 456 -6.83 -16.86 -19.59
C ALA A 456 -5.85 -16.98 -18.41
N ILE A 457 -6.29 -16.73 -17.15
CA ILE A 457 -5.44 -16.70 -15.96
C ILE A 457 -5.71 -17.95 -15.11
N SER A 458 -4.67 -18.72 -14.87
CA SER A 458 -4.66 -19.87 -13.94
C SER A 458 -3.56 -19.70 -12.88
N PHE A 459 -3.70 -20.45 -11.78
CA PHE A 459 -2.73 -20.54 -10.70
C PHE A 459 -2.37 -22.02 -10.55
N GLU A 460 -1.28 -22.41 -11.18
CA GLU A 460 -0.89 -23.79 -11.36
C GLU A 460 0.61 -23.98 -11.14
N ARG A 461 1.06 -25.25 -11.17
CA ARG A 461 2.46 -25.61 -11.09
C ARG A 461 3.21 -25.02 -12.28
N GLY A 462 4.12 -24.08 -12.00
CA GLY A 462 5.03 -23.54 -13.01
C GLY A 462 6.32 -24.36 -13.08
N LYS A 463 7.04 -24.29 -14.21
CA LYS A 463 8.38 -24.87 -14.30
C LYS A 463 9.29 -24.20 -13.24
N LEU A 464 9.93 -25.01 -12.39
CA LEU A 464 10.98 -24.53 -11.50
C LEU A 464 12.12 -23.97 -12.36
N GLY A 465 12.52 -22.74 -12.13
CA GLY A 465 13.67 -22.15 -12.81
C GLY A 465 13.41 -21.54 -14.19
N GLY A 466 12.18 -21.34 -14.61
CA GLY A 466 11.88 -20.52 -15.79
C GLY A 466 12.22 -19.05 -15.54
N TRP A 467 13.49 -18.71 -15.63
CA TRP A 467 14.03 -17.35 -15.58
C TRP A 467 13.75 -16.63 -16.90
N ASN A 468 12.49 -16.30 -17.19
CA ASN A 468 12.16 -15.39 -18.28
C ASN A 468 12.24 -13.92 -17.83
N TYR A 469 12.99 -13.64 -16.78
CA TYR A 469 13.24 -12.33 -16.25
C TYR A 469 14.75 -12.10 -16.26
N GLU A 470 15.24 -11.44 -17.28
CA GLU A 470 16.55 -10.83 -17.26
C GLU A 470 16.54 -9.72 -16.21
N PHE A 471 16.89 -10.08 -14.97
CA PHE A 471 17.42 -9.12 -14.04
C PHE A 471 18.86 -8.88 -14.47
N ASP A 472 19.02 -8.00 -15.42
CA ASP A 472 20.32 -7.47 -15.81
C ASP A 472 20.43 -6.05 -15.24
N PRO A 473 20.90 -5.88 -13.99
CA PRO A 473 21.27 -4.56 -13.51
C PRO A 473 22.49 -4.12 -14.33
N THR A 474 22.34 -3.04 -15.06
CA THR A 474 23.49 -2.42 -15.71
C THR A 474 24.59 -2.21 -14.66
N ARG A 475 25.88 -2.34 -15.02
CA ARG A 475 27.02 -2.11 -14.11
C ARG A 475 26.87 -0.78 -13.36
N ARG A 476 26.31 0.25 -14.02
CA ARG A 476 26.03 1.56 -13.43
C ARG A 476 24.98 1.50 -12.32
N GLU A 477 23.94 0.71 -12.48
CA GLU A 477 22.90 0.53 -11.46
C GLU A 477 23.36 -0.29 -10.27
N ALA A 478 24.17 -1.31 -10.48
CA ALA A 478 24.81 -2.07 -9.41
C ALA A 478 25.77 -1.18 -8.60
N LEU A 479 26.60 -0.38 -9.26
CA LEU A 479 27.50 0.58 -8.62
C LEU A 479 26.72 1.69 -7.88
N ALA A 480 25.64 2.21 -8.45
CA ALA A 480 24.78 3.18 -7.78
C ALA A 480 24.10 2.59 -6.52
N THR A 481 23.68 1.33 -6.58
CA THR A 481 23.10 0.62 -5.43
C THR A 481 24.13 0.40 -4.32
N LEU A 482 25.35 -0.01 -4.67
CA LEU A 482 26.47 -0.15 -3.75
C LEU A 482 26.87 1.21 -3.16
N GLY A 483 26.97 2.25 -3.97
CA GLY A 483 27.31 3.60 -3.53
C GLY A 483 26.26 4.19 -2.59
N LEU A 484 24.96 4.05 -2.89
CA LEU A 484 23.86 4.46 -2.02
C LEU A 484 23.88 3.70 -0.69
N SER A 485 24.19 2.40 -0.73
CA SER A 485 24.29 1.57 0.48
C SER A 485 25.49 1.98 1.33
N ALA A 486 26.63 2.25 0.71
CA ALA A 486 27.84 2.75 1.39
C ALA A 486 27.60 4.15 2.00
N PHE A 487 26.93 5.04 1.27
CA PHE A 487 26.55 6.35 1.76
C PHE A 487 25.58 6.28 2.95
N ALA A 488 24.58 5.39 2.89
CA ALA A 488 23.65 5.16 4.01
C ALA A 488 24.35 4.58 5.24
N MET A 489 25.48 3.88 5.05
CA MET A 489 26.29 3.30 6.12
C MET A 489 27.37 4.26 6.67
N ALA A 490 27.79 5.26 5.90
CA ALA A 490 28.86 6.18 6.28
C ALA A 490 28.65 6.83 7.66
N PRO A 491 27.46 7.37 8.03
CA PRO A 491 27.21 7.93 9.35
C PRO A 491 27.38 6.92 10.49
N LEU A 492 27.07 5.65 10.23
CA LEU A 492 27.20 4.55 11.19
C LEU A 492 28.65 4.08 11.35
N MET A 493 29.41 4.05 10.24
CA MET A 493 30.84 3.71 10.26
C MET A 493 31.66 4.81 10.96
N LEU A 494 31.35 6.09 10.72
CA LEU A 494 32.00 7.23 11.37
C LEU A 494 31.70 7.30 12.88
N ASN A 495 30.57 6.74 13.33
CA ASN A 495 30.11 6.81 14.72
C ASN A 495 30.50 5.56 15.56
N LEU A 496 31.22 4.58 14.99
CA LEU A 496 31.59 3.36 15.69
C LEU A 496 32.47 3.62 16.95
N GLY A 497 33.24 4.71 16.98
CA GLY A 497 34.03 5.13 18.14
C GLY A 497 33.15 5.71 19.28
N MET A 498 32.23 6.61 18.95
CA MET A 498 31.31 7.25 19.91
C MET A 498 30.25 6.27 20.44
N VAL A 499 29.89 5.26 19.65
CA VAL A 499 28.92 4.21 20.02
C VAL A 499 29.40 3.31 21.14
N LYS A 500 30.73 3.04 21.24
CA LYS A 500 31.27 2.23 22.33
C LYS A 500 31.10 2.85 23.72
N GLU A 501 31.23 4.15 23.84
CA GLU A 501 31.03 4.85 25.12
C GLU A 501 29.56 5.03 25.48
N ALA A 502 28.69 5.37 24.49
CA ALA A 502 27.26 5.50 24.70
C ALA A 502 26.58 4.16 25.07
N LYS A 503 27.09 3.02 24.58
CA LYS A 503 26.59 1.66 24.95
C LYS A 503 26.70 1.37 26.44
N LYS A 504 27.66 1.94 27.12
CA LYS A 504 27.95 1.68 28.54
C LYS A 504 27.21 2.60 29.50
N SER A 505 26.60 3.70 29.01
CA SER A 505 26.02 4.75 29.85
C SER A 505 24.55 4.54 30.23
N VAL A 506 23.84 3.56 29.65
CA VAL A 506 22.39 3.34 29.86
C VAL A 506 22.09 2.03 30.59
N LEU A 507 21.08 2.08 31.47
CA LEU A 507 20.61 0.88 32.17
C LEU A 507 19.75 0.03 31.22
N ARG A 508 20.06 -1.25 31.11
CA ARG A 508 19.35 -2.22 30.28
C ARG A 508 18.38 -3.05 31.12
N PRO A 509 17.35 -3.68 30.51
CA PRO A 509 16.48 -4.63 31.21
C PRO A 509 17.26 -5.79 31.86
N PRO A 510 16.69 -6.50 32.86
CA PRO A 510 17.35 -7.62 33.50
C PRO A 510 17.82 -8.68 32.49
N GLY A 511 19.08 -9.10 32.60
CA GLY A 511 19.70 -10.08 31.71
C GLY A 511 20.08 -9.56 30.32
N ALA A 512 19.82 -8.28 30.01
CA ALA A 512 20.13 -7.64 28.72
C ALA A 512 21.43 -6.82 28.75
N GLN A 513 22.34 -7.09 29.67
CA GLN A 513 23.59 -6.36 29.84
C GLN A 513 24.71 -6.81 28.86
N GLY A 514 24.53 -7.93 28.19
CA GLY A 514 25.51 -8.49 27.27
C GLY A 514 25.72 -7.66 26.00
N GLU A 515 26.90 -7.79 25.38
CA GLU A 515 27.24 -7.11 24.13
C GLU A 515 26.31 -7.49 22.96
N ASP A 516 25.72 -8.69 23.00
CA ASP A 516 24.79 -9.22 21.99
C ASP A 516 23.39 -8.57 22.01
N PHE A 517 23.06 -7.75 23.00
CA PHE A 517 21.73 -7.19 23.15
C PHE A 517 21.28 -6.42 21.89
N LEU A 518 22.13 -5.52 21.39
CA LEU A 518 21.80 -4.71 20.20
C LEU A 518 21.73 -5.54 18.93
N ALA A 519 22.51 -6.63 18.85
CA ALA A 519 22.51 -7.58 17.75
C ALA A 519 21.25 -8.46 17.71
N LYS A 520 20.51 -8.58 18.82
CA LYS A 520 19.28 -9.36 18.93
C LYS A 520 18.02 -8.48 19.00
N CYS A 521 18.13 -7.24 19.47
CA CYS A 521 16.96 -6.37 19.68
C CYS A 521 16.39 -5.85 18.36
N ILE A 522 15.20 -6.33 18.01
CA ILE A 522 14.44 -5.91 16.81
C ILE A 522 13.60 -4.64 17.03
N ARG A 523 13.69 -4.00 18.17
CA ARG A 523 12.99 -2.74 18.53
C ARG A 523 11.47 -2.79 18.37
N CYS A 524 10.85 -3.90 18.77
CA CYS A 524 9.41 -4.10 18.64
C CYS A 524 8.57 -3.46 19.74
N ASP A 525 9.22 -2.91 20.80
CA ASP A 525 8.63 -2.21 21.95
C ASP A 525 7.68 -3.04 22.83
N GLN A 526 7.52 -4.34 22.59
CA GLN A 526 6.63 -5.20 23.37
C GLN A 526 7.03 -5.26 24.86
N CYS A 527 8.34 -5.25 25.16
CA CYS A 527 8.84 -5.23 26.53
C CYS A 527 8.53 -3.91 27.26
N LEU A 528 8.47 -2.78 26.54
CA LEU A 528 8.11 -1.48 27.11
C LEU A 528 6.67 -1.48 27.62
N VAL A 529 5.78 -1.99 26.76
CA VAL A 529 4.32 -1.99 27.00
C VAL A 529 3.93 -3.02 28.07
N MET A 530 4.64 -4.16 28.09
CA MET A 530 4.40 -5.24 29.03
C MET A 530 4.90 -4.90 30.46
N CYS A 531 5.69 -3.81 30.62
CA CYS A 531 6.23 -3.42 31.91
C CYS A 531 5.15 -2.78 32.81
N PRO A 532 4.70 -3.42 33.90
CA PRO A 532 3.58 -2.93 34.70
C PRO A 532 3.93 -1.66 35.50
N LYS A 533 5.21 -1.39 35.68
CA LYS A 533 5.72 -0.20 36.38
C LYS A 533 6.17 0.90 35.42
N HIS A 534 6.01 0.71 34.10
CA HIS A 534 6.49 1.63 33.07
C HIS A 534 7.97 2.02 33.21
N ALA A 535 8.76 1.19 33.89
CA ALA A 535 10.17 1.38 34.14
C ALA A 535 11.01 1.31 32.84
N LEU A 536 10.53 0.60 31.83
CA LEU A 536 11.18 0.51 30.53
C LEU A 536 10.69 1.63 29.60
N GLN A 537 11.64 2.39 29.06
CA GLN A 537 11.39 3.49 28.16
C GLN A 537 12.17 3.29 26.85
N PRO A 538 11.73 3.87 25.72
CA PRO A 538 12.50 3.84 24.49
C PRO A 538 13.71 4.77 24.61
N ALA A 539 14.90 4.27 24.31
CA ALA A 539 16.11 5.07 24.27
C ALA A 539 16.01 6.16 23.19
N GLY A 540 16.44 7.35 23.52
CA GLY A 540 16.67 8.43 22.56
C GLY A 540 18.11 8.40 22.02
N LEU A 541 18.61 9.56 21.60
CA LEU A 541 19.96 9.73 21.07
C LEU A 541 21.06 9.60 22.14
N GLU A 542 20.71 9.70 23.42
CA GLU A 542 21.62 9.52 24.56
C GLU A 542 22.26 8.13 24.61
N ALA A 543 21.56 7.12 24.04
CA ALA A 543 22.10 5.77 23.94
C ALA A 543 22.89 5.51 22.65
N GLY A 544 23.03 6.54 21.80
CA GLY A 544 23.65 6.46 20.48
C GLY A 544 22.70 5.98 19.37
N TRP A 545 23.04 6.23 18.10
CA TRP A 545 22.23 5.88 16.94
C TRP A 545 21.90 4.41 16.84
N ASP A 546 22.86 3.55 17.17
CA ASP A 546 22.71 2.08 17.11
C ASP A 546 21.79 1.55 18.22
N ALA A 547 21.53 2.33 19.25
CA ALA A 547 20.66 1.96 20.34
C ALA A 547 19.33 2.73 20.35
N LEU A 548 19.12 3.62 19.37
CA LEU A 548 17.89 4.41 19.24
C LEU A 548 16.66 3.49 19.30
N TRP A 549 15.68 3.88 20.16
CA TRP A 549 14.44 3.15 20.40
C TRP A 549 14.59 1.73 20.96
N THR A 550 15.75 1.35 21.47
CA THR A 550 15.87 0.11 22.23
C THR A 550 15.38 0.34 23.68
N PRO A 551 14.93 -0.71 24.41
CA PRO A 551 14.49 -0.55 25.78
C PRO A 551 15.64 -0.17 26.71
N VAL A 552 15.40 0.88 27.51
CA VAL A 552 16.26 1.28 28.64
C VAL A 552 15.42 1.33 29.91
N LEU A 553 16.03 0.98 31.04
CA LEU A 553 15.41 1.15 32.35
C LEU A 553 15.58 2.61 32.80
N ASP A 554 14.48 3.31 33.01
CA ASP A 554 14.45 4.66 33.58
C ASP A 554 13.88 4.59 35.00
N PRO A 555 14.75 4.63 36.05
CA PRO A 555 14.32 4.55 37.42
C PRO A 555 13.46 5.71 37.90
N PHE A 556 13.50 6.86 37.19
CA PHE A 556 12.68 8.05 37.47
C PHE A 556 11.22 7.89 37.03
N LYS A 557 10.96 6.97 36.09
CA LYS A 557 9.61 6.63 35.62
C LYS A 557 9.01 5.46 36.38
N GLY A 558 9.85 4.58 36.92
CA GLY A 558 9.43 3.44 37.73
C GLY A 558 10.57 2.47 38.01
N GLY A 559 10.46 1.72 39.09
CA GLY A 559 11.41 0.67 39.45
C GLY A 559 11.07 -0.68 38.82
N CYS A 560 12.09 -1.50 38.54
CA CYS A 560 11.90 -2.89 38.12
C CYS A 560 11.34 -3.74 39.24
N ALA A 561 10.05 -4.11 39.17
CA ALA A 561 9.34 -4.86 40.24
C ALA A 561 10.02 -6.20 40.58
N TYR A 562 10.11 -6.52 41.86
CA TYR A 562 10.79 -7.70 42.38
C TYR A 562 10.19 -9.02 41.88
N GLU A 563 8.85 -9.11 41.84
CA GLU A 563 8.06 -10.28 41.41
C GLU A 563 7.70 -10.28 39.92
N CYS A 564 8.48 -9.63 39.05
CA CYS A 564 8.15 -9.49 37.62
C CYS A 564 9.34 -9.88 36.72
N ASN A 565 9.05 -10.71 35.70
CA ASN A 565 10.01 -11.10 34.63
C ASN A 565 9.40 -11.00 33.23
N LEU A 566 8.29 -10.27 33.05
CA LEU A 566 7.47 -10.24 31.83
C LEU A 566 8.22 -9.77 30.59
N CYS A 567 9.16 -8.82 30.74
CA CYS A 567 9.92 -8.27 29.61
C CYS A 567 10.73 -9.32 28.85
N GLY A 568 11.32 -10.30 29.55
CA GLY A 568 12.02 -11.43 28.93
C GLY A 568 11.05 -12.44 28.30
N GLN A 569 9.90 -12.70 28.94
CA GLN A 569 8.91 -13.65 28.45
C GLN A 569 8.28 -13.19 27.12
N VAL A 570 8.08 -11.88 26.94
CA VAL A 570 7.46 -11.33 25.72
C VAL A 570 8.46 -11.09 24.59
N CYS A 571 9.78 -11.16 24.84
CA CYS A 571 10.79 -10.85 23.83
C CYS A 571 10.85 -11.90 22.71
N PRO A 572 10.50 -11.57 21.43
CA PRO A 572 10.46 -12.54 20.34
C PRO A 572 11.86 -13.03 19.92
N SER A 573 12.86 -12.15 19.98
CA SER A 573 14.23 -12.42 19.55
C SER A 573 15.15 -12.95 20.65
N GLY A 574 14.65 -12.98 21.93
CA GLY A 574 15.48 -13.35 23.07
C GLY A 574 16.58 -12.31 23.40
N ALA A 575 16.47 -11.09 22.90
CA ALA A 575 17.39 -10.00 23.28
C ALA A 575 17.32 -9.72 24.80
N ILE A 576 16.13 -9.84 25.38
CA ILE A 576 15.95 -9.97 26.84
C ILE A 576 15.66 -11.44 27.08
N PRO A 577 16.52 -12.18 27.79
CA PRO A 577 16.34 -13.59 28.01
C PRO A 577 15.11 -13.86 28.88
N PRO A 578 14.38 -15.00 28.69
CA PRO A 578 13.21 -15.35 29.47
C PRO A 578 13.65 -15.95 30.85
N LEU A 579 14.19 -15.10 31.72
CA LEU A 579 14.66 -15.48 33.02
C LEU A 579 13.49 -15.97 33.91
N THR A 580 13.74 -16.96 34.73
CA THR A 580 12.86 -17.30 35.85
C THR A 580 12.92 -16.20 36.93
N LEU A 581 11.94 -16.14 37.85
CA LEU A 581 11.96 -15.12 38.92
C LEU A 581 13.23 -15.17 39.79
N PRO A 582 13.73 -16.36 40.22
CA PRO A 582 14.98 -16.44 40.96
C PRO A 582 16.21 -15.93 40.16
N GLU A 583 16.30 -16.27 38.91
CA GLU A 583 17.40 -15.78 38.01
C GLU A 583 17.32 -14.29 37.79
N LYS A 584 16.10 -13.75 37.54
CA LYS A 584 15.88 -12.32 37.39
C LYS A 584 16.27 -11.53 38.62
N ARG A 585 16.00 -12.04 39.82
CA ARG A 585 16.38 -11.41 41.10
C ARG A 585 17.90 -11.33 41.30
N LYS A 586 18.67 -12.14 40.59
CA LYS A 586 20.15 -12.12 40.61
C LYS A 586 20.74 -11.33 39.46
N ALA A 587 19.95 -10.98 38.43
CA ALA A 587 20.40 -10.26 37.25
C ALA A 587 20.72 -8.80 37.59
N VAL A 588 21.98 -8.44 37.58
CA VAL A 588 22.46 -7.08 37.88
C VAL A 588 22.17 -6.18 36.72
N ILE A 589 21.47 -5.07 36.95
CA ILE A 589 21.11 -4.02 36.00
C ILE A 589 22.08 -2.84 36.15
N GLY A 590 22.42 -2.51 37.38
CA GLY A 590 23.28 -1.40 37.77
C GLY A 590 23.49 -1.37 39.29
N ILE A 591 24.06 -0.31 39.80
CA ILE A 591 24.33 -0.09 41.21
C ILE A 591 23.77 1.28 41.63
N ALA A 592 22.98 1.29 42.69
CA ALA A 592 22.46 2.52 43.27
C ALA A 592 23.55 3.29 44.03
N GLN A 593 23.54 4.63 43.94
CA GLN A 593 24.41 5.47 44.70
C GLN A 593 23.63 6.64 45.33
N VAL A 594 23.87 6.94 46.57
CA VAL A 594 23.24 8.05 47.30
C VAL A 594 24.15 9.29 47.23
N ASN A 595 23.55 10.39 46.84
CA ASN A 595 24.21 11.70 46.93
C ASN A 595 23.87 12.35 48.25
N PHE A 596 24.83 12.36 49.17
CA PHE A 596 24.63 12.86 50.55
C PHE A 596 24.36 14.37 50.62
N ASP A 597 24.83 15.15 49.62
CA ASP A 597 24.60 16.60 49.55
C ASP A 597 23.11 16.95 49.33
N THR A 598 22.37 16.11 48.65
CA THR A 598 20.96 16.33 48.27
C THR A 598 19.97 15.39 48.96
N CYS A 599 20.46 14.39 49.70
CA CYS A 599 19.66 13.42 50.40
C CYS A 599 18.85 14.03 51.54
N ALA A 600 17.52 13.79 51.55
CA ALA A 600 16.60 14.23 52.61
C ALA A 600 16.66 13.40 53.91
N ARG A 601 17.43 12.32 53.96
CA ARG A 601 17.57 11.43 55.11
C ARG A 601 16.27 10.78 55.56
N CYS A 602 15.30 10.60 54.66
CA CYS A 602 13.96 10.07 54.92
C CYS A 602 13.91 8.53 55.11
N MET A 603 15.01 7.82 54.81
CA MET A 603 15.16 6.34 54.90
C MET A 603 14.22 5.54 53.98
N ALA A 604 13.40 6.17 53.12
CA ALA A 604 12.45 5.45 52.26
C ALA A 604 13.12 4.43 51.35
N CYS A 605 14.32 4.70 50.83
CA CYS A 605 15.10 3.77 50.02
C CYS A 605 15.56 2.53 50.77
N LEU A 606 15.80 2.66 52.11
CA LEU A 606 16.18 1.54 52.96
C LEU A 606 14.96 0.67 53.28
N GLU A 607 13.81 1.27 53.61
CA GLU A 607 12.59 0.55 53.99
C GLU A 607 11.95 -0.16 52.79
N GLN A 608 11.97 0.44 51.62
CA GLN A 608 11.31 -0.10 50.41
C GLN A 608 12.22 -1.01 49.58
N CYS A 609 13.48 -1.19 49.94
CA CYS A 609 14.40 -2.05 49.21
C CYS A 609 14.07 -3.54 49.36
N PRO A 610 13.56 -4.24 48.32
CA PRO A 610 13.19 -5.66 48.47
C PRO A 610 14.42 -6.58 48.64
N TYR A 611 15.62 -6.06 48.32
CA TYR A 611 16.88 -6.78 48.47
C TYR A 611 17.61 -6.46 49.77
N GLN A 612 17.07 -5.55 50.59
CA GLN A 612 17.65 -5.12 51.87
C GLN A 612 19.12 -4.71 51.79
N CYS A 613 19.46 -4.03 50.70
CA CYS A 613 20.83 -3.65 50.34
C CYS A 613 21.35 -2.42 51.11
N PHE A 614 20.49 -1.64 51.76
CA PHE A 614 20.88 -0.38 52.42
C PHE A 614 21.14 -0.60 53.92
N GLU A 615 22.01 0.26 54.42
CA GLU A 615 22.31 0.41 55.84
C GLU A 615 22.37 1.91 56.22
N LYS A 616 22.33 2.18 57.51
CA LYS A 616 22.45 3.51 58.08
C LYS A 616 23.92 3.80 58.37
N VAL A 617 24.42 4.95 57.89
CA VAL A 617 25.82 5.40 58.09
C VAL A 617 25.87 6.84 58.54
N GLU A 618 26.93 7.16 59.22
CA GLU A 618 27.36 8.57 59.42
C GLU A 618 28.39 8.93 58.38
N VAL A 619 28.27 10.13 57.84
CA VAL A 619 29.12 10.63 56.74
C VAL A 619 30.11 11.65 57.35
N GLU A 620 31.38 11.44 57.11
CA GLU A 620 32.43 12.31 57.60
C GLU A 620 32.26 13.77 57.07
N GLY A 621 32.24 14.72 57.99
CA GLY A 621 32.05 16.13 57.64
C GLY A 621 30.60 16.57 57.36
N VAL A 622 29.63 15.67 57.44
CA VAL A 622 28.19 15.98 57.18
C VAL A 622 27.34 15.45 58.37
N ARG A 623 26.62 16.36 59.07
CA ARG A 623 25.82 15.99 60.24
C ARG A 623 24.60 15.12 59.85
N GLY A 624 24.42 14.01 60.56
CA GLY A 624 23.24 13.15 60.51
C GLY A 624 23.49 11.77 59.89
N VAL A 625 22.51 10.91 60.03
CA VAL A 625 22.53 9.53 59.55
C VAL A 625 21.96 9.48 58.12
N TYR A 626 22.64 8.78 57.26
CA TYR A 626 22.30 8.64 55.83
C TYR A 626 22.12 7.17 55.42
N PRO A 627 21.23 6.87 54.48
CA PRO A 627 21.19 5.55 53.88
C PRO A 627 22.35 5.39 52.90
N THR A 628 23.05 4.25 52.90
CA THR A 628 24.04 3.90 51.89
C THR A 628 23.94 2.39 51.57
N LEU A 629 24.53 1.94 50.48
CA LEU A 629 24.62 0.52 50.20
C LEU A 629 25.61 -0.18 51.13
N LYS A 630 25.24 -1.33 51.65
CA LYS A 630 26.14 -2.22 52.40
C LYS A 630 27.31 -2.61 51.50
N ALA A 631 28.49 -2.71 52.12
CA ALA A 631 29.64 -3.36 51.49
C ALA A 631 29.24 -4.78 51.02
N ASN A 632 29.49 -5.13 49.77
CA ASN A 632 29.06 -6.40 49.14
C ASN A 632 27.52 -6.62 49.15
N SER A 633 26.75 -5.53 49.11
CA SER A 633 25.30 -5.63 49.01
C SER A 633 24.89 -6.34 47.72
N GLY A 634 23.88 -7.20 47.78
CA GLY A 634 23.28 -7.83 46.60
C GLY A 634 22.43 -6.85 45.77
N CYS A 635 22.85 -5.57 45.65
CA CYS A 635 22.13 -4.58 44.86
C CYS A 635 22.15 -4.94 43.38
N VAL A 636 20.98 -5.04 42.80
CA VAL A 636 20.81 -5.35 41.36
C VAL A 636 20.50 -4.13 40.53
N GLY A 637 20.40 -2.94 41.12
CA GLY A 637 20.07 -1.70 40.41
C GLY A 637 18.65 -1.63 39.86
N CYS A 638 17.69 -2.21 40.57
CA CYS A 638 16.28 -2.26 40.14
C CYS A 638 15.58 -0.89 40.09
N GLY A 639 16.14 0.14 40.71
CA GLY A 639 15.63 1.51 40.64
C GLY A 639 14.44 1.80 41.59
N ILE A 640 13.94 0.86 42.38
CA ILE A 640 12.84 1.11 43.35
C ILE A 640 13.22 2.22 44.33
N CYS A 641 14.47 2.27 44.78
CA CYS A 641 14.98 3.29 45.69
C CYS A 641 14.91 4.71 45.06
N VAL A 642 15.02 4.83 43.75
CA VAL A 642 14.87 6.10 43.03
C VAL A 642 13.38 6.45 42.92
N GLU A 643 12.52 5.48 42.57
CA GLU A 643 11.05 5.66 42.47
C GLU A 643 10.45 6.22 43.76
N VAL A 644 10.88 5.74 44.92
CA VAL A 644 10.34 6.12 46.23
C VAL A 644 11.02 7.37 46.84
N CYS A 645 12.07 7.89 46.21
CA CYS A 645 12.81 9.03 46.73
C CYS A 645 12.04 10.36 46.58
N PRO A 646 11.75 11.09 47.65
CA PRO A 646 11.03 12.36 47.57
C PRO A 646 11.87 13.50 46.95
N LYS A 647 13.16 13.28 46.72
CA LYS A 647 14.12 14.24 46.14
C LYS A 647 14.65 13.74 44.78
N GLN A 648 13.80 13.15 43.98
CA GLN A 648 14.15 12.68 42.63
C GLN A 648 14.66 13.85 41.75
N ASP A 649 14.02 15.01 41.84
CA ASP A 649 14.36 16.25 41.14
C ASP A 649 15.80 16.74 41.42
N LYS A 650 16.34 16.41 42.62
CA LYS A 650 17.69 16.77 43.04
C LYS A 650 18.70 15.60 42.91
N LEU A 651 18.34 14.53 42.23
CA LEU A 651 19.18 13.35 42.00
C LEU A 651 19.81 12.80 43.31
N ALA A 652 19.01 12.78 44.41
CA ALA A 652 19.48 12.33 45.72
C ALA A 652 19.87 10.85 45.78
N ILE A 653 19.32 10.04 44.87
CA ILE A 653 19.74 8.66 44.63
C ILE A 653 19.67 8.37 43.14
N VAL A 654 20.70 7.78 42.58
CA VAL A 654 20.82 7.47 41.18
C VAL A 654 21.31 6.03 41.00
N VAL A 655 20.81 5.33 40.00
CA VAL A 655 21.34 4.01 39.59
C VAL A 655 22.27 4.19 38.41
N TYR A 656 23.48 3.72 38.53
CA TYR A 656 24.50 3.75 37.48
C TYR A 656 24.70 2.35 36.89
N PRO A 657 25.04 2.24 35.61
CA PRO A 657 25.54 0.99 35.05
C PRO A 657 26.78 0.50 35.81
N VAL A 658 26.98 -0.82 35.92
CA VAL A 658 28.06 -1.42 36.72
C VAL A 658 29.44 -0.85 36.38
N ASP A 659 29.71 -0.65 35.10
CA ASP A 659 31.02 -0.17 34.60
C ASP A 659 31.23 1.35 34.74
N HIS A 660 30.21 2.10 35.19
CA HIS A 660 30.18 3.56 35.22
C HIS A 660 29.75 4.16 36.58
N VAL A 661 29.93 3.42 37.64
CA VAL A 661 29.64 3.91 39.00
C VAL A 661 30.70 4.94 39.36
N PRO A 662 30.35 6.22 39.59
CA PRO A 662 31.32 7.22 39.98
C PRO A 662 31.85 6.93 41.42
N PRO A 663 33.08 7.32 41.75
CA PRO A 663 33.62 7.16 43.09
C PRO A 663 32.77 7.97 44.10
N GLN A 664 32.55 7.39 45.29
CA GLN A 664 31.85 8.07 46.38
C GLN A 664 32.68 9.27 46.86
N LYS A 665 32.03 10.41 46.99
CA LYS A 665 32.70 11.67 47.37
C LYS A 665 33.15 11.71 48.83
N TYR A 666 32.44 10.94 49.70
CA TYR A 666 32.62 10.99 51.12
C TYR A 666 32.95 9.60 51.70
N THR A 667 33.75 9.58 52.78
CA THR A 667 33.94 8.41 53.63
C THR A 667 32.73 8.18 54.50
N THR A 668 32.37 6.92 54.70
CA THR A 668 31.19 6.54 55.51
C THR A 668 31.60 5.61 56.62
N HIS A 669 30.99 5.77 57.80
CA HIS A 669 31.15 4.89 58.97
C HIS A 669 29.79 4.32 59.40
N PRO A 670 29.71 3.08 59.89
CA PRO A 670 28.45 2.54 60.43
C PRO A 670 27.88 3.50 61.49
N ALA A 671 26.54 3.75 61.39
CA ALA A 671 25.88 4.54 62.42
C ALA A 671 25.83 3.73 63.68
N SER A 672 26.25 4.34 64.81
CA SER A 672 26.23 3.74 66.16
C SER A 672 24.81 3.38 66.64
#